data_0a4b992967b196b1336a914623dc0dbd
#
_entry.id   0a4b992967b196b1336a914623dc0dbd
#
_cell.length_a   1.000
_cell.length_b   1.000
_cell.length_c   1.000
_cell.angle_alpha   90.00
_cell.angle_beta   90.00
_cell.angle_gamma   90.00
#
_symmetry.space_group_name_H-M   'P 1'
#
loop_
_entity.id
_entity.type
_entity.pdbx_description
1 polymer ?
#
loop_
_entity_poly.entity_id
_entity_poly.type
_entity_poly.pdbx_seq_one_letter_code
_entity_poly.pdbx_strand_id
1 'polypeptide(L)'
;DQPWREVSWPDAIEYAASEFRRIQEENGRGAIGAITSSRCTNEETFLVQKLVRAAFGNNNVDTCARVCHSPTGYGLKTAFGTSATTQDFESVMHSDVILLIGANVTEGHPVFAAQMKRRLRDGAKLIVADPRVTEIVRLPHVAASYHLQLRPGTNVALINALAHVVVTEGMTDDAFAAERCDPQEFAAWKNFVSDERNSPEAAEKITGVPADKIRAAARMYASAPNGAIYYGLGVTEHSQGSTMVLGIANLAMATGNIGRPGVGVNPLRGQNNVQGSCDMGSFPHELSGYRHISDPVVRATFDAAWGVRVDPEPGLRIPNMFDAALDGSFRGLYVQGEDVAQSEPNGTHVASALRAMECVVLQDLFFNETAKYAHVFLPGSSFLEKNGTFTNSERRISMVRKVTAPLAGKEDWQITCELADALGYPMKYSHPSEIMDEIARLTPTFTGVSYDKLDRLGSIQWPCNDHAPDGTPVMHIGEFVRGKGRFTITEYVPTDERTNSNYPLILTTGRILSQYNVGTQTRRTPNAAMHAEDRLEIHPNDAELRGIRDGDWLLVRARRGETRLRALITERVQPGVVYTTFHHPESRTNDMMSEHSDWATNCPEYKVIAVQVAPEAKKQPDVRRDSETGDIDHLVMMANDIGAYFAGHPNHDEAVGGIENHLRNFWEARMRREIINYVASGSDKSKSEQLMPIVREAVLALPGVAIDESEDVGEG
;
A
#
# COMPACT_ATOMS: atom_id res chain seq x y z
N ASP A 1 16.14 -21.81 15.90
CA ASP A 1 17.09 -21.34 14.86
C ASP A 1 17.82 -22.50 14.17
N GLN A 2 17.07 -23.41 13.53
CA GLN A 2 17.69 -24.42 12.68
C GLN A 2 17.93 -23.81 11.30
N PRO A 3 19.09 -24.09 10.66
CA PRO A 3 19.36 -23.61 9.31
C PRO A 3 18.39 -24.23 8.31
N TRP A 4 18.04 -23.49 7.27
CA TRP A 4 17.27 -24.01 6.13
C TRP A 4 18.01 -25.19 5.48
N ARG A 5 17.25 -26.23 5.15
CA ARG A 5 17.74 -27.39 4.40
C ARG A 5 17.13 -27.40 3.02
N GLU A 6 17.95 -27.41 1.99
CA GLU A 6 17.50 -27.61 0.63
C GLU A 6 17.02 -29.07 0.44
N VAL A 7 15.82 -29.19 -0.17
CA VAL A 7 15.17 -30.46 -0.44
C VAL A 7 14.61 -30.48 -1.86
N SER A 8 14.22 -31.66 -2.36
CA SER A 8 13.54 -31.75 -3.65
C SER A 8 12.13 -31.18 -3.60
N TRP A 9 11.59 -30.79 -4.76
CA TRP A 9 10.20 -30.35 -4.87
C TRP A 9 9.19 -31.37 -4.33
N PRO A 10 9.28 -32.68 -4.71
CA PRO A 10 8.38 -33.68 -4.14
C PRO A 10 8.45 -33.79 -2.61
N ASP A 11 9.66 -33.74 -2.02
CA ASP A 11 9.81 -33.78 -0.57
C ASP A 11 9.20 -32.58 0.13
N ALA A 12 9.39 -31.36 -0.42
CA ALA A 12 8.82 -30.15 0.15
C ALA A 12 7.29 -30.14 0.08
N ILE A 13 6.72 -30.52 -1.07
CA ILE A 13 5.26 -30.58 -1.28
C ILE A 13 4.63 -31.66 -0.40
N GLU A 14 5.20 -32.87 -0.35
CA GLU A 14 4.66 -33.95 0.49
C GLU A 14 4.77 -33.61 1.98
N TYR A 15 5.85 -32.98 2.41
CA TYR A 15 5.98 -32.52 3.80
C TYR A 15 4.87 -31.51 4.13
N ALA A 16 4.67 -30.50 3.30
CA ALA A 16 3.61 -29.50 3.50
C ALA A 16 2.21 -30.13 3.52
N ALA A 17 1.93 -31.02 2.55
CA ALA A 17 0.65 -31.69 2.45
C ALA A 17 0.40 -32.64 3.65
N SER A 18 1.42 -33.38 4.10
CA SER A 18 1.30 -34.29 5.25
C SER A 18 1.03 -33.55 6.55
N GLU A 19 1.68 -32.39 6.77
CA GLU A 19 1.43 -31.55 7.94
C GLU A 19 0.03 -30.92 7.91
N PHE A 20 -0.43 -30.42 6.78
CA PHE A 20 -1.79 -29.91 6.66
C PHE A 20 -2.84 -31.01 6.90
N ARG A 21 -2.65 -32.22 6.35
CA ARG A 21 -3.54 -33.37 6.65
C ARG A 21 -3.56 -33.70 8.14
N ARG A 22 -2.38 -33.84 8.75
CA ARG A 22 -2.24 -34.14 10.18
C ARG A 22 -2.98 -33.11 11.03
N ILE A 23 -2.75 -31.81 10.77
CA ILE A 23 -3.41 -30.72 11.51
C ILE A 23 -4.94 -30.82 11.36
N GLN A 24 -5.45 -31.09 10.16
CA GLN A 24 -6.88 -31.23 9.93
C GLN A 24 -7.49 -32.47 10.60
N GLU A 25 -6.77 -33.59 10.60
CA GLU A 25 -7.21 -34.83 11.26
C GLU A 25 -7.31 -34.65 12.77
N GLU A 26 -6.35 -33.93 13.37
CA GLU A 26 -6.29 -33.70 14.82
C GLU A 26 -7.19 -32.58 15.29
N ASN A 27 -7.38 -31.50 14.50
CA ASN A 27 -7.99 -30.24 14.94
C ASN A 27 -9.21 -29.81 14.10
N GLY A 28 -9.57 -30.57 13.06
CA GLY A 28 -10.68 -30.28 12.17
C GLY A 28 -10.31 -29.39 10.98
N ARG A 29 -11.23 -29.35 9.99
CA ARG A 29 -10.98 -28.66 8.70
C ARG A 29 -10.70 -27.18 8.83
N GLY A 30 -11.26 -26.51 9.83
CA GLY A 30 -11.10 -25.07 10.06
C GLY A 30 -9.74 -24.67 10.63
N ALA A 31 -8.88 -25.63 11.02
CA ALA A 31 -7.59 -25.36 11.64
C ALA A 31 -6.50 -24.90 10.67
N ILE A 32 -6.78 -24.89 9.37
CA ILE A 32 -5.83 -24.42 8.33
C ILE A 32 -6.49 -23.43 7.37
N GLY A 33 -5.67 -22.65 6.66
CA GLY A 33 -6.15 -21.71 5.66
C GLY A 33 -5.02 -21.17 4.78
N ALA A 34 -5.33 -20.15 3.97
CA ALA A 34 -4.35 -19.54 3.08
C ALA A 34 -4.54 -18.02 2.95
N ILE A 35 -3.45 -17.34 2.59
CA ILE A 35 -3.43 -15.92 2.23
C ILE A 35 -2.91 -15.80 0.80
N THR A 36 -3.69 -15.14 -0.07
CA THR A 36 -3.32 -14.84 -1.45
C THR A 36 -2.73 -13.45 -1.58
N SER A 37 -2.01 -13.22 -2.68
CA SER A 37 -1.37 -11.94 -2.95
C SER A 37 -1.99 -11.20 -4.12
N SER A 38 -2.07 -9.89 -3.97
CA SER A 38 -2.38 -8.97 -5.08
C SER A 38 -1.20 -8.76 -6.05
N ARG A 39 -0.11 -9.48 -5.91
CA ARG A 39 1.06 -9.49 -6.81
C ARG A 39 1.07 -10.70 -7.72
N CYS A 40 0.33 -11.74 -7.35
CA CYS A 40 0.14 -12.96 -8.13
C CYS A 40 -0.89 -12.73 -9.25
N THR A 41 -0.88 -13.60 -10.26
CA THR A 41 -1.83 -13.52 -11.38
C THR A 41 -3.26 -13.86 -10.97
N ASN A 42 -4.23 -13.53 -11.81
CA ASN A 42 -5.62 -13.94 -11.59
C ASN A 42 -5.74 -15.46 -11.45
N GLU A 43 -5.03 -16.18 -12.31
CA GLU A 43 -5.02 -17.64 -12.35
C GLU A 43 -4.46 -18.22 -11.06
N GLU A 44 -3.34 -17.71 -10.56
CA GLU A 44 -2.72 -18.15 -9.30
C GLU A 44 -3.62 -17.87 -8.11
N THR A 45 -4.17 -16.68 -8.03
CA THR A 45 -5.10 -16.29 -6.95
C THR A 45 -6.36 -17.16 -6.98
N PHE A 46 -6.91 -17.43 -8.17
CA PHE A 46 -8.04 -18.34 -8.33
C PHE A 46 -7.73 -19.76 -7.85
N LEU A 47 -6.54 -20.26 -8.14
CA LEU A 47 -6.15 -21.61 -7.71
C LEU A 47 -5.96 -21.71 -6.20
N VAL A 48 -5.41 -20.70 -5.52
CA VAL A 48 -5.27 -20.74 -4.05
C VAL A 48 -6.64 -20.73 -3.37
N GLN A 49 -7.59 -19.89 -3.80
CA GLN A 49 -8.93 -19.95 -3.23
C GLN A 49 -9.65 -21.26 -3.54
N LYS A 50 -9.40 -21.87 -4.70
CA LYS A 50 -9.91 -23.21 -5.06
C LYS A 50 -9.28 -24.28 -4.17
N LEU A 51 -7.96 -24.24 -3.93
CA LEU A 51 -7.25 -25.12 -3.00
C LEU A 51 -7.91 -25.12 -1.62
N VAL A 52 -8.15 -23.93 -1.05
CA VAL A 52 -8.76 -23.81 0.29
C VAL A 52 -10.17 -24.38 0.30
N ARG A 53 -10.99 -24.05 -0.69
CA ARG A 53 -12.40 -24.47 -0.70
C ARG A 53 -12.60 -25.91 -1.08
N ALA A 54 -11.81 -26.42 -2.01
CA ALA A 54 -11.97 -27.77 -2.53
C ALA A 54 -11.08 -28.82 -1.84
N ALA A 55 -9.79 -28.51 -1.59
CA ALA A 55 -8.87 -29.45 -0.96
C ALA A 55 -8.88 -29.33 0.57
N PHE A 56 -8.81 -28.12 1.14
CA PHE A 56 -8.91 -27.95 2.59
C PHE A 56 -10.37 -28.12 3.09
N GLY A 57 -11.36 -27.85 2.25
CA GLY A 57 -12.78 -28.02 2.55
C GLY A 57 -13.33 -27.00 3.56
N ASN A 58 -12.81 -25.75 3.54
CA ASN A 58 -13.26 -24.64 4.33
C ASN A 58 -13.18 -23.32 3.51
N ASN A 59 -13.46 -22.15 4.13
CA ASN A 59 -13.41 -20.86 3.49
C ASN A 59 -12.35 -19.91 4.13
N ASN A 60 -11.37 -20.44 4.84
CA ASN A 60 -10.29 -19.67 5.46
C ASN A 60 -9.27 -19.22 4.40
N VAL A 61 -9.73 -18.45 3.43
CA VAL A 61 -8.90 -17.79 2.42
C VAL A 61 -9.18 -16.30 2.45
N ASP A 62 -8.12 -15.50 2.53
CA ASP A 62 -8.21 -14.05 2.45
C ASP A 62 -7.05 -13.51 1.61
N THR A 63 -7.04 -12.23 1.33
CA THR A 63 -6.05 -11.59 0.46
C THR A 63 -5.55 -10.29 1.08
N CYS A 64 -4.36 -9.85 0.71
CA CYS A 64 -3.81 -8.57 1.16
C CYS A 64 -4.72 -7.36 0.86
N ALA A 65 -5.72 -7.49 -0.01
CA ALA A 65 -6.75 -6.47 -0.18
C ALA A 65 -7.59 -6.24 1.10
N ARG A 66 -7.55 -7.19 2.06
CA ARG A 66 -8.16 -7.04 3.39
C ARG A 66 -7.66 -5.80 4.09
N VAL A 67 -6.36 -5.59 4.13
CA VAL A 67 -5.71 -4.46 4.82
C VAL A 67 -5.61 -3.21 3.92
N CYS A 68 -6.26 -3.20 2.75
CA CYS A 68 -6.09 -2.18 1.73
C CYS A 68 -7.44 -1.56 1.32
N HIS A 69 -8.17 -2.22 0.43
CA HIS A 69 -9.39 -1.74 -0.21
C HIS A 69 -10.64 -2.57 0.11
N SER A 70 -10.63 -3.40 1.17
CA SER A 70 -11.86 -4.08 1.61
C SER A 70 -13.01 -3.12 1.94
N PRO A 71 -12.78 -1.92 2.53
CA PRO A 71 -13.83 -0.91 2.68
C PRO A 71 -14.42 -0.42 1.35
N THR A 72 -13.59 -0.30 0.30
CA THR A 72 -14.10 -0.04 -1.07
C THR A 72 -15.03 -1.15 -1.53
N GLY A 73 -14.62 -2.41 -1.27
CA GLY A 73 -15.43 -3.59 -1.58
C GLY A 73 -16.82 -3.51 -0.96
N TYR A 74 -16.87 -3.28 0.33
CA TYR A 74 -18.12 -3.15 1.06
C TYR A 74 -18.97 -1.95 0.60
N GLY A 75 -18.37 -0.77 0.55
CA GLY A 75 -19.07 0.48 0.27
C GLY A 75 -19.65 0.54 -1.15
N LEU A 76 -18.86 0.22 -2.18
CA LEU A 76 -19.32 0.27 -3.56
C LEU A 76 -20.30 -0.89 -3.88
N LYS A 77 -20.08 -2.09 -3.31
CA LYS A 77 -21.04 -3.18 -3.46
C LYS A 77 -22.40 -2.82 -2.83
N THR A 78 -22.38 -2.16 -1.67
CA THR A 78 -23.59 -1.68 -1.00
C THR A 78 -24.30 -0.61 -1.82
N ALA A 79 -23.57 0.38 -2.32
CA ALA A 79 -24.14 1.52 -3.06
C ALA A 79 -24.53 1.16 -4.50
N PHE A 80 -23.68 0.42 -5.24
CA PHE A 80 -23.80 0.22 -6.68
C PHE A 80 -24.02 -1.23 -7.11
N GLY A 81 -23.75 -2.20 -6.23
CA GLY A 81 -23.89 -3.64 -6.50
C GLY A 81 -22.60 -4.33 -6.96
N THR A 82 -21.49 -3.62 -7.11
CA THR A 82 -20.19 -4.20 -7.45
C THR A 82 -19.02 -3.43 -6.82
N SER A 83 -17.90 -4.11 -6.58
CA SER A 83 -16.74 -3.58 -5.88
C SER A 83 -15.65 -3.16 -6.85
N ALA A 84 -15.89 -2.14 -7.64
CA ALA A 84 -14.89 -1.67 -8.61
C ALA A 84 -15.04 -0.19 -8.95
N THR A 85 -13.96 0.37 -9.54
CA THR A 85 -14.01 1.70 -10.15
C THR A 85 -15.12 1.79 -11.21
N THR A 86 -15.72 2.95 -11.34
CA THR A 86 -16.82 3.16 -12.29
C THR A 86 -16.35 3.58 -13.69
N GLN A 87 -15.06 3.90 -13.84
CA GLN A 87 -14.48 4.46 -15.06
C GLN A 87 -13.17 3.76 -15.43
N ASP A 88 -12.71 3.99 -16.66
CA ASP A 88 -11.31 3.76 -17.05
C ASP A 88 -10.44 4.97 -16.70
N PHE A 89 -9.12 4.84 -16.84
CA PHE A 89 -8.19 5.93 -16.55
C PHE A 89 -8.23 7.04 -17.61
N GLU A 90 -8.58 6.72 -18.87
CA GLU A 90 -8.70 7.69 -19.94
C GLU A 90 -9.85 8.66 -19.66
N SER A 91 -10.89 8.22 -18.98
CA SER A 91 -12.05 9.02 -18.60
C SER A 91 -11.67 10.31 -17.84
N VAL A 92 -10.53 10.35 -17.12
CA VAL A 92 -10.04 11.56 -16.46
C VAL A 92 -9.87 12.74 -17.41
N MET A 93 -9.63 12.48 -18.72
CA MET A 93 -9.47 13.52 -19.74
C MET A 93 -10.77 14.28 -20.03
N HIS A 94 -11.91 13.77 -19.58
CA HIS A 94 -13.24 14.40 -19.71
C HIS A 94 -13.73 15.06 -18.41
N SER A 95 -12.96 15.00 -17.33
CA SER A 95 -13.34 15.61 -16.05
C SER A 95 -13.15 17.12 -16.07
N ASP A 96 -14.13 17.88 -15.55
CA ASP A 96 -14.04 19.33 -15.36
C ASP A 96 -13.55 19.67 -13.96
N VAL A 97 -13.96 18.91 -12.96
CA VAL A 97 -13.48 18.99 -11.59
C VAL A 97 -13.08 17.58 -11.11
N ILE A 98 -11.91 17.50 -10.47
CA ILE A 98 -11.41 16.30 -9.84
C ILE A 98 -11.35 16.54 -8.33
N LEU A 99 -12.07 15.70 -7.57
CA LEU A 99 -11.96 15.60 -6.12
C LEU A 99 -11.06 14.40 -5.78
N LEU A 100 -9.86 14.69 -5.30
CA LEU A 100 -8.85 13.70 -4.92
C LEU A 100 -8.79 13.58 -3.40
N ILE A 101 -9.10 12.40 -2.85
CA ILE A 101 -9.23 12.18 -1.40
C ILE A 101 -8.25 11.11 -0.93
N GLY A 102 -7.39 11.44 0.04
CA GLY A 102 -6.49 10.48 0.68
C GLY A 102 -5.62 9.68 -0.29
N ALA A 103 -5.11 10.35 -1.33
CA ALA A 103 -4.32 9.74 -2.38
C ALA A 103 -3.19 10.64 -2.85
N ASN A 104 -1.94 10.21 -2.69
CA ASN A 104 -0.78 10.85 -3.32
C ASN A 104 -0.50 10.19 -4.68
N VAL A 105 -1.20 10.67 -5.71
CA VAL A 105 -1.10 10.09 -7.06
C VAL A 105 0.29 10.26 -7.69
N THR A 106 1.04 11.27 -7.28
CA THR A 106 2.39 11.52 -7.80
C THR A 106 3.37 10.42 -7.39
N GLU A 107 3.22 9.90 -6.18
CA GLU A 107 4.06 8.82 -5.65
C GLU A 107 3.43 7.43 -5.83
N GLY A 108 2.14 7.28 -5.52
CA GLY A 108 1.47 5.98 -5.55
C GLY A 108 0.96 5.53 -6.90
N HIS A 109 0.68 6.46 -7.85
CA HIS A 109 0.08 6.17 -9.15
C HIS A 109 0.65 7.08 -10.25
N PRO A 110 1.98 7.11 -10.46
CA PRO A 110 2.65 8.12 -11.29
C PRO A 110 2.20 8.12 -12.76
N VAL A 111 1.89 6.97 -13.34
CA VAL A 111 1.41 6.84 -14.72
C VAL A 111 0.03 7.48 -14.88
N PHE A 112 -0.91 7.16 -13.98
CA PHE A 112 -2.23 7.80 -13.95
C PHE A 112 -2.12 9.31 -13.63
N ALA A 113 -1.22 9.68 -12.70
CA ALA A 113 -0.96 11.08 -12.36
C ALA A 113 -0.50 11.90 -13.59
N ALA A 114 0.23 11.30 -14.52
CA ALA A 114 0.64 11.98 -15.75
C ALA A 114 -0.58 12.38 -16.61
N GLN A 115 -1.56 11.50 -16.75
CA GLN A 115 -2.82 11.79 -17.46
C GLN A 115 -3.64 12.84 -16.71
N MET A 116 -3.81 12.71 -15.39
CA MET A 116 -4.50 13.68 -14.55
C MET A 116 -3.86 15.07 -14.65
N LYS A 117 -2.53 15.18 -14.55
CA LYS A 117 -1.78 16.42 -14.68
C LYS A 117 -1.96 17.06 -16.07
N ARG A 118 -2.02 16.25 -17.13
CA ARG A 118 -2.34 16.74 -18.47
C ARG A 118 -3.71 17.38 -18.49
N ARG A 119 -4.76 16.69 -17.99
CA ARG A 119 -6.11 17.25 -17.95
C ARG A 119 -6.22 18.53 -17.11
N LEU A 120 -5.48 18.59 -15.97
CA LEU A 120 -5.44 19.80 -15.13
C LEU A 120 -4.79 20.99 -15.87
N ARG A 121 -3.74 20.77 -16.66
CA ARG A 121 -3.16 21.81 -17.53
C ARG A 121 -4.11 22.25 -18.63
N ASP A 122 -4.98 21.34 -19.11
CA ASP A 122 -6.02 21.64 -20.10
C ASP A 122 -7.24 22.33 -19.48
N GLY A 123 -7.20 22.72 -18.19
CA GLY A 123 -8.17 23.62 -17.55
C GLY A 123 -9.10 22.97 -16.53
N ALA A 124 -9.06 21.67 -16.30
CA ALA A 124 -9.80 21.05 -15.19
C ALA A 124 -9.36 21.62 -13.83
N LYS A 125 -10.25 21.61 -12.85
CA LYS A 125 -9.98 22.07 -11.49
C LYS A 125 -9.69 20.90 -10.56
N LEU A 126 -8.86 21.12 -9.55
CA LEU A 126 -8.46 20.10 -8.59
C LEU A 126 -8.83 20.54 -7.17
N ILE A 127 -9.52 19.65 -6.46
CA ILE A 127 -9.73 19.71 -5.01
C ILE A 127 -8.98 18.54 -4.40
N VAL A 128 -8.09 18.80 -3.43
CA VAL A 128 -7.36 17.75 -2.71
C VAL A 128 -7.79 17.73 -1.26
N ALA A 129 -8.25 16.59 -0.77
CA ALA A 129 -8.54 16.36 0.65
C ALA A 129 -7.49 15.36 1.18
N ASP A 130 -6.47 15.87 1.86
CA ASP A 130 -5.35 15.09 2.39
C ASP A 130 -4.72 15.83 3.58
N PRO A 131 -4.37 15.16 4.69
CA PRO A 131 -3.71 15.79 5.84
C PRO A 131 -2.31 16.33 5.53
N ARG A 132 -1.70 15.88 4.45
CA ARG A 132 -0.35 16.24 4.02
C ARG A 132 -0.39 17.07 2.74
N VAL A 133 0.50 18.05 2.62
CA VAL A 133 0.72 18.76 1.36
C VAL A 133 1.47 17.83 0.41
N THR A 134 0.69 17.08 -0.39
CA THR A 134 1.24 16.19 -1.42
C THR A 134 1.75 16.99 -2.62
N GLU A 135 2.57 16.39 -3.46
CA GLU A 135 3.21 17.08 -4.60
C GLU A 135 2.18 17.71 -5.54
N ILE A 136 1.03 17.04 -5.76
CA ILE A 136 0.02 17.54 -6.69
C ILE A 136 -0.73 18.77 -6.17
N VAL A 137 -0.65 19.06 -4.87
CA VAL A 137 -1.22 20.30 -4.29
C VAL A 137 -0.52 21.53 -4.84
N ARG A 138 0.80 21.47 -5.03
CA ARG A 138 1.61 22.56 -5.56
C ARG A 138 2.76 22.04 -6.42
N LEU A 139 2.57 22.05 -7.72
CA LEU A 139 3.60 21.83 -8.73
C LEU A 139 3.76 23.07 -9.60
N PRO A 140 4.89 23.25 -10.30
CA PRO A 140 5.12 24.43 -11.17
C PRO A 140 4.02 24.67 -12.21
N HIS A 141 3.33 23.62 -12.66
CA HIS A 141 2.33 23.72 -13.75
C HIS A 141 0.94 23.20 -13.35
N VAL A 142 0.77 22.77 -12.10
CA VAL A 142 -0.49 22.24 -11.56
C VAL A 142 -0.60 22.66 -10.11
N ALA A 143 -1.72 23.28 -9.76
CA ALA A 143 -2.03 23.61 -8.38
C ALA A 143 -3.46 23.19 -8.05
N ALA A 144 -3.68 22.71 -6.85
CA ALA A 144 -5.03 22.49 -6.34
C ALA A 144 -5.75 23.84 -6.19
N SER A 145 -7.00 23.90 -6.68
CA SER A 145 -7.88 25.05 -6.43
C SER A 145 -8.20 25.17 -4.94
N TYR A 146 -8.39 24.01 -4.30
CA TYR A 146 -8.56 23.90 -2.85
C TYR A 146 -7.77 22.72 -2.30
N HIS A 147 -7.02 22.96 -1.23
CA HIS A 147 -6.46 21.94 -0.37
C HIS A 147 -7.25 21.93 0.95
N LEU A 148 -8.02 20.88 1.15
CA LEU A 148 -8.78 20.61 2.37
C LEU A 148 -7.89 19.76 3.28
N GLN A 149 -6.99 20.41 4.03
CA GLN A 149 -5.99 19.78 4.87
C GLN A 149 -6.63 19.33 6.20
N LEU A 150 -7.33 18.20 6.16
CA LEU A 150 -8.07 17.67 7.30
C LEU A 150 -7.15 16.96 8.31
N ARG A 151 -7.59 16.87 9.56
CA ARG A 151 -6.96 16.02 10.56
C ARG A 151 -7.20 14.54 10.21
N PRO A 152 -6.19 13.64 10.37
CA PRO A 152 -6.40 12.20 10.18
C PRO A 152 -7.57 11.67 11.03
N GLY A 153 -8.38 10.78 10.48
CA GLY A 153 -9.55 10.20 11.15
C GLY A 153 -10.84 11.02 11.05
N THR A 154 -10.86 12.14 10.30
CA THR A 154 -12.03 13.03 10.21
C THR A 154 -12.68 13.06 8.84
N ASN A 155 -12.39 12.10 7.99
CA ASN A 155 -12.84 12.04 6.60
C ASN A 155 -14.36 12.07 6.46
N VAL A 156 -15.09 11.31 7.31
CA VAL A 156 -16.56 11.22 7.25
C VAL A 156 -17.22 12.56 7.58
N ALA A 157 -16.68 13.30 8.55
CA ALA A 157 -17.18 14.64 8.85
C ALA A 157 -17.00 15.60 7.65
N LEU A 158 -15.87 15.50 6.94
CA LEU A 158 -15.61 16.33 5.76
C LEU A 158 -16.54 15.99 4.60
N ILE A 159 -16.73 14.70 4.27
CA ILE A 159 -17.60 14.30 3.14
C ILE A 159 -19.07 14.67 3.42
N ASN A 160 -19.53 14.51 4.67
CA ASN A 160 -20.87 14.92 5.08
C ASN A 160 -21.06 16.43 4.97
N ALA A 161 -20.04 17.23 5.31
CA ALA A 161 -20.11 18.68 5.18
C ALA A 161 -20.13 19.16 3.71
N LEU A 162 -19.38 18.48 2.82
CA LEU A 162 -19.52 18.72 1.38
C LEU A 162 -20.94 18.40 0.90
N ALA A 163 -21.50 17.27 1.33
CA ALA A 163 -22.87 16.86 1.02
C ALA A 163 -23.92 17.79 1.61
N HIS A 164 -23.70 18.30 2.84
CA HIS A 164 -24.57 19.31 3.47
C HIS A 164 -24.73 20.55 2.59
N VAL A 165 -23.62 21.09 2.09
CA VAL A 165 -23.65 22.27 1.18
C VAL A 165 -24.42 21.93 -0.10
N VAL A 166 -24.13 20.79 -0.74
CA VAL A 166 -24.81 20.36 -1.96
C VAL A 166 -26.33 20.28 -1.78
N VAL A 167 -26.78 19.71 -0.66
CA VAL A 167 -28.22 19.55 -0.39
C VAL A 167 -28.88 20.85 0.04
N THR A 168 -28.29 21.60 0.96
CA THR A 168 -28.92 22.82 1.51
C THR A 168 -28.91 23.99 0.54
N GLU A 169 -27.99 24.00 -0.44
CA GLU A 169 -27.96 25.00 -1.50
C GLU A 169 -28.69 24.56 -2.78
N GLY A 170 -29.38 23.41 -2.75
CA GLY A 170 -30.19 22.92 -3.88
C GLY A 170 -29.39 22.52 -5.11
N MET A 171 -28.17 21.99 -4.91
CA MET A 171 -27.25 21.59 -5.98
C MET A 171 -27.31 20.08 -6.29
N THR A 172 -28.31 19.39 -5.80
CA THR A 172 -28.56 17.95 -6.10
C THR A 172 -29.14 17.79 -7.50
N ASP A 173 -28.75 16.71 -8.20
CA ASP A 173 -29.43 16.25 -9.41
C ASP A 173 -30.62 15.35 -9.01
N ASP A 174 -31.74 16.00 -8.67
CA ASP A 174 -32.96 15.31 -8.23
C ASP A 174 -33.58 14.46 -9.36
N ALA A 175 -33.37 14.80 -10.63
CA ALA A 175 -33.83 14.01 -11.77
C ALA A 175 -33.06 12.69 -11.85
N PHE A 176 -31.75 12.72 -11.79
CA PHE A 176 -30.92 11.52 -11.73
C PHE A 176 -31.28 10.65 -10.52
N ALA A 177 -31.41 11.24 -9.34
CA ALA A 177 -31.73 10.50 -8.12
C ALA A 177 -33.11 9.83 -8.20
N ALA A 178 -34.12 10.50 -8.73
CA ALA A 178 -35.46 9.94 -8.92
C ALA A 178 -35.47 8.77 -9.91
N GLU A 179 -34.72 8.89 -11.00
CA GLU A 179 -34.64 7.84 -12.02
C GLU A 179 -33.80 6.65 -11.56
N ARG A 180 -32.65 6.90 -10.93
CA ARG A 180 -31.59 5.92 -10.76
C ARG A 180 -31.43 5.35 -9.34
N CYS A 181 -31.98 6.01 -8.32
CA CYS A 181 -31.76 5.65 -6.91
C CYS A 181 -33.08 5.28 -6.19
N ASP A 182 -32.95 4.75 -4.98
CA ASP A 182 -34.10 4.53 -4.10
C ASP A 182 -34.59 5.86 -3.55
N PRO A 183 -35.87 6.28 -3.78
CA PRO A 183 -36.35 7.58 -3.40
C PRO A 183 -36.51 7.76 -1.88
N GLN A 184 -36.79 6.69 -1.13
CA GLN A 184 -36.93 6.77 0.32
C GLN A 184 -35.56 6.91 1.01
N GLU A 185 -34.59 6.14 0.56
CA GLU A 185 -33.20 6.24 1.05
C GLU A 185 -32.60 7.60 0.69
N PHE A 186 -32.85 8.14 -0.51
CA PHE A 186 -32.40 9.47 -0.90
C PHE A 186 -33.00 10.57 -0.03
N ALA A 187 -34.30 10.53 0.23
CA ALA A 187 -34.98 11.49 1.11
C ALA A 187 -34.44 11.43 2.55
N ALA A 188 -34.26 10.22 3.09
CA ALA A 188 -33.69 10.02 4.42
C ALA A 188 -32.26 10.57 4.52
N TRP A 189 -31.44 10.31 3.51
CA TRP A 189 -30.07 10.83 3.45
C TRP A 189 -30.03 12.36 3.32
N LYS A 190 -30.87 12.98 2.46
CA LYS A 190 -30.97 14.44 2.36
C LYS A 190 -31.30 15.06 3.72
N ASN A 191 -32.25 14.47 4.44
CA ASN A 191 -32.63 14.94 5.77
C ASN A 191 -31.47 14.81 6.78
N PHE A 192 -30.74 13.69 6.75
CA PHE A 192 -29.58 13.46 7.59
C PHE A 192 -28.46 14.48 7.35
N VAL A 193 -28.04 14.71 6.09
CA VAL A 193 -26.93 15.62 5.79
C VAL A 193 -27.32 17.09 5.97
N SER A 194 -28.62 17.45 5.92
CA SER A 194 -29.11 18.80 6.18
C SER A 194 -29.06 19.20 7.65
N ASP A 195 -28.86 18.27 8.57
CA ASP A 195 -28.71 18.56 10.00
C ASP A 195 -27.46 19.44 10.23
N GLU A 196 -27.59 20.43 11.12
CA GLU A 196 -26.51 21.39 11.47
C GLU A 196 -25.22 20.71 11.99
N ARG A 197 -25.31 19.51 12.56
CA ARG A 197 -24.13 18.72 12.95
C ARG A 197 -23.22 18.33 11.79
N ASN A 198 -23.75 18.36 10.56
CA ASN A 198 -23.02 18.11 9.33
C ASN A 198 -22.64 19.42 8.60
N SER A 199 -22.94 20.59 9.16
CA SER A 199 -22.60 21.87 8.55
C SER A 199 -21.09 22.06 8.40
N PRO A 200 -20.63 22.89 7.46
CA PRO A 200 -19.22 23.25 7.35
C PRO A 200 -18.62 23.81 8.64
N GLU A 201 -19.39 24.58 9.43
CA GLU A 201 -18.95 25.13 10.72
C GLU A 201 -18.77 24.05 11.81
N ALA A 202 -19.62 23.05 11.80
CA ALA A 202 -19.45 21.88 12.69
C ALA A 202 -18.24 21.05 12.25
N ALA A 203 -18.08 20.83 10.95
CA ALA A 203 -16.98 20.08 10.37
C ALA A 203 -15.62 20.78 10.56
N GLU A 204 -15.56 22.13 10.50
CA GLU A 204 -14.33 22.89 10.77
C GLU A 204 -13.76 22.57 12.15
N LYS A 205 -14.60 22.48 13.18
CA LYS A 205 -14.17 22.14 14.54
C LYS A 205 -13.56 20.73 14.63
N ILE A 206 -14.11 19.80 13.86
CA ILE A 206 -13.67 18.41 13.82
C ILE A 206 -12.42 18.23 12.95
N THR A 207 -12.48 18.72 11.71
CA THR A 207 -11.49 18.47 10.67
C THR A 207 -10.33 19.45 10.69
N GLY A 208 -10.53 20.67 11.20
CA GLY A 208 -9.59 21.78 11.09
C GLY A 208 -9.62 22.48 9.73
N VAL A 209 -10.46 22.04 8.80
CA VAL A 209 -10.62 22.69 7.48
C VAL A 209 -11.59 23.86 7.62
N PRO A 210 -11.22 25.07 7.19
CA PRO A 210 -12.10 26.25 7.27
C PRO A 210 -13.44 26.05 6.54
N ALA A 211 -14.53 26.45 7.17
CA ALA A 211 -15.89 26.26 6.65
C ALA A 211 -16.11 26.90 5.28
N ASP A 212 -15.51 28.07 5.03
CA ASP A 212 -15.55 28.76 3.74
C ASP A 212 -14.88 27.93 2.61
N LYS A 213 -13.78 27.26 2.90
CA LYS A 213 -13.10 26.35 1.96
C LYS A 213 -13.95 25.12 1.67
N ILE A 214 -14.60 24.53 2.69
CA ILE A 214 -15.52 23.40 2.51
C ILE A 214 -16.66 23.81 1.56
N ARG A 215 -17.30 24.95 1.80
CA ARG A 215 -18.36 25.48 0.92
C ARG A 215 -17.88 25.71 -0.50
N ALA A 216 -16.75 26.38 -0.66
CA ALA A 216 -16.21 26.67 -1.98
C ALA A 216 -15.87 25.40 -2.76
N ALA A 217 -15.29 24.40 -2.11
CA ALA A 217 -14.99 23.10 -2.71
C ALA A 217 -16.26 22.33 -3.10
N ALA A 218 -17.26 22.28 -2.22
CA ALA A 218 -18.55 21.64 -2.49
C ALA A 218 -19.25 22.27 -3.70
N ARG A 219 -19.34 23.59 -3.74
CA ARG A 219 -19.93 24.34 -4.86
C ARG A 219 -19.18 24.07 -6.16
N MET A 220 -17.83 24.08 -6.12
CA MET A 220 -17.00 23.79 -7.30
C MET A 220 -17.26 22.39 -7.83
N TYR A 221 -17.34 21.38 -6.97
CA TYR A 221 -17.60 20.00 -7.37
C TYR A 221 -19.01 19.83 -7.94
N ALA A 222 -20.02 20.34 -7.24
CA ALA A 222 -21.42 20.13 -7.60
C ALA A 222 -21.89 20.93 -8.82
N SER A 223 -21.26 22.09 -9.11
CA SER A 223 -21.61 22.92 -10.27
C SER A 223 -20.91 22.49 -11.56
N ALA A 224 -19.93 21.53 -11.48
CA ALA A 224 -19.21 21.09 -12.65
C ALA A 224 -20.06 20.15 -13.53
N PRO A 225 -20.01 20.28 -14.86
CA PRO A 225 -20.68 19.33 -15.77
C PRO A 225 -20.22 17.88 -15.52
N ASN A 226 -18.91 17.67 -15.27
CA ASN A 226 -18.31 16.39 -14.98
C ASN A 226 -17.41 16.46 -13.75
N GLY A 227 -17.92 15.99 -12.61
CA GLY A 227 -17.17 15.86 -11.36
C GLY A 227 -16.70 14.40 -11.13
N ALA A 228 -15.40 14.16 -11.12
CA ALA A 228 -14.85 12.86 -10.83
C ALA A 228 -14.27 12.79 -9.41
N ILE A 229 -14.50 11.68 -8.69
CA ILE A 229 -13.88 11.45 -7.40
C ILE A 229 -12.87 10.31 -7.54
N TYR A 230 -11.62 10.59 -7.17
CA TYR A 230 -10.56 9.60 -7.03
C TYR A 230 -10.12 9.54 -5.57
N TYR A 231 -9.90 8.33 -5.06
CA TYR A 231 -9.47 8.18 -3.68
C TYR A 231 -8.52 7.00 -3.48
N GLY A 232 -7.71 7.09 -2.43
CA GLY A 232 -6.73 6.06 -2.08
C GLY A 232 -6.92 5.53 -0.66
N LEU A 233 -5.83 4.99 -0.10
CA LEU A 233 -5.80 4.34 1.20
C LEU A 233 -6.03 5.31 2.38
N GLY A 234 -5.83 6.62 2.16
CA GLY A 234 -6.23 7.65 3.13
C GLY A 234 -7.74 7.75 3.34
N VAL A 235 -8.54 7.00 2.57
CA VAL A 235 -9.99 6.82 2.78
C VAL A 235 -10.27 5.48 3.45
N THR A 236 -9.62 4.41 3.03
CA THR A 236 -10.01 3.05 3.39
C THR A 236 -9.35 2.53 4.67
N GLU A 237 -8.13 2.95 4.97
CA GLU A 237 -7.36 2.47 6.12
C GLU A 237 -7.69 3.26 7.41
N HIS A 238 -8.99 3.33 7.73
CA HIS A 238 -9.57 3.98 8.91
C HIS A 238 -10.65 3.12 9.53
N SER A 239 -10.95 3.33 10.81
CA SER A 239 -12.06 2.67 11.51
C SER A 239 -13.43 2.91 10.87
N GLN A 240 -13.58 4.01 10.12
CA GLN A 240 -14.77 4.33 9.32
C GLN A 240 -14.49 4.32 7.80
N GLY A 241 -13.57 3.49 7.32
CA GLY A 241 -13.26 3.40 5.89
C GLY A 241 -14.48 3.06 5.03
N SER A 242 -15.27 2.07 5.42
CA SER A 242 -16.51 1.68 4.73
C SER A 242 -17.55 2.81 4.72
N THR A 243 -17.73 3.50 5.85
CA THR A 243 -18.63 4.66 5.96
C THR A 243 -18.19 5.80 5.03
N MET A 244 -16.88 6.04 4.94
CA MET A 244 -16.35 7.08 4.05
C MET A 244 -16.59 6.75 2.57
N VAL A 245 -16.40 5.48 2.15
CA VAL A 245 -16.70 5.06 0.77
C VAL A 245 -18.18 5.21 0.44
N LEU A 246 -19.07 4.89 1.38
CA LEU A 246 -20.52 5.14 1.24
C LEU A 246 -20.82 6.64 1.11
N GLY A 247 -20.16 7.51 1.87
CA GLY A 247 -20.28 8.96 1.76
C GLY A 247 -19.83 9.50 0.41
N ILE A 248 -18.74 8.99 -0.14
CA ILE A 248 -18.26 9.30 -1.49
C ILE A 248 -19.27 8.86 -2.55
N ALA A 249 -19.83 7.64 -2.43
CA ALA A 249 -20.84 7.14 -3.35
C ALA A 249 -22.13 7.99 -3.30
N ASN A 250 -22.57 8.35 -2.09
CA ASN A 250 -23.72 9.25 -1.89
C ASN A 250 -23.52 10.59 -2.58
N LEU A 251 -22.35 11.23 -2.40
CA LEU A 251 -22.05 12.54 -3.00
C LEU A 251 -22.06 12.45 -4.54
N ALA A 252 -21.48 11.40 -5.11
CA ALA A 252 -21.45 11.19 -6.56
C ALA A 252 -22.86 10.96 -7.13
N MET A 253 -23.70 10.15 -6.46
CA MET A 253 -25.10 9.93 -6.86
C MET A 253 -25.94 11.19 -6.73
N ALA A 254 -25.77 11.93 -5.62
CA ALA A 254 -26.54 13.15 -5.36
C ALA A 254 -26.30 14.25 -6.40
N THR A 255 -25.12 14.27 -7.02
CA THR A 255 -24.74 15.22 -8.07
C THR A 255 -24.84 14.64 -9.48
N GLY A 256 -25.43 13.45 -9.65
CA GLY A 256 -25.59 12.79 -10.95
C GLY A 256 -24.25 12.41 -11.62
N ASN A 257 -23.14 12.34 -10.89
CA ASN A 257 -21.81 12.10 -11.42
C ASN A 257 -21.47 10.60 -11.54
N ILE A 258 -22.34 9.82 -12.19
CA ILE A 258 -22.19 8.39 -12.44
C ILE A 258 -22.65 8.04 -13.87
N GLY A 259 -21.98 7.09 -14.52
CA GLY A 259 -22.45 6.44 -15.75
C GLY A 259 -22.17 7.20 -17.04
N ARG A 260 -21.21 8.11 -17.06
CA ARG A 260 -20.70 8.77 -18.26
C ARG A 260 -19.19 9.07 -18.13
N PRO A 261 -18.46 9.30 -19.22
CA PRO A 261 -17.04 9.68 -19.14
C PRO A 261 -16.81 10.97 -18.33
N GLY A 262 -15.69 11.04 -17.60
CA GLY A 262 -15.28 12.22 -16.84
C GLY A 262 -15.86 12.37 -15.44
N VAL A 263 -16.64 11.39 -14.96
CA VAL A 263 -17.28 11.39 -13.65
C VAL A 263 -16.90 10.15 -12.84
N GLY A 264 -17.66 9.82 -11.82
CA GLY A 264 -17.65 8.54 -11.13
C GLY A 264 -16.89 8.49 -9.82
N VAL A 265 -16.91 7.30 -9.24
CA VAL A 265 -16.24 6.94 -7.99
C VAL A 265 -15.11 5.96 -8.31
N ASN A 266 -13.87 6.43 -8.16
CA ASN A 266 -12.72 5.77 -8.74
C ASN A 266 -11.65 5.48 -7.67
N PRO A 267 -11.71 4.32 -6.99
CA PRO A 267 -10.66 3.88 -6.08
C PRO A 267 -9.35 3.64 -6.82
N LEU A 268 -8.28 4.25 -6.35
CA LEU A 268 -6.93 4.06 -6.88
C LEU A 268 -6.25 2.91 -6.12
N ARG A 269 -6.42 1.70 -6.61
CA ARG A 269 -5.79 0.51 -6.05
C ARG A 269 -4.30 0.48 -6.41
N GLY A 270 -3.44 0.06 -5.48
CA GLY A 270 -1.99 0.21 -5.60
C GLY A 270 -1.29 -0.95 -6.30
N GLN A 271 -1.57 -2.19 -5.90
CA GLN A 271 -0.89 -3.35 -6.44
C GLN A 271 -1.37 -3.68 -7.86
N ASN A 272 -0.48 -4.33 -8.63
CA ASN A 272 -0.70 -4.68 -10.04
C ASN A 272 -1.92 -5.59 -10.28
N ASN A 273 -2.31 -6.41 -9.30
CA ASN A 273 -3.46 -7.31 -9.39
C ASN A 273 -4.41 -7.25 -8.18
N VAL A 274 -4.46 -6.13 -7.44
CA VAL A 274 -5.36 -6.06 -6.27
C VAL A 274 -6.84 -6.10 -6.67
N GLN A 275 -7.20 -5.54 -7.83
CA GLN A 275 -8.55 -5.69 -8.37
C GLN A 275 -8.81 -7.16 -8.69
N GLY A 276 -7.89 -7.81 -9.41
CA GLY A 276 -8.03 -9.20 -9.82
C GLY A 276 -8.08 -10.18 -8.64
N SER A 277 -7.27 -9.99 -7.60
CA SER A 277 -7.35 -10.86 -6.42
C SER A 277 -8.72 -10.82 -5.75
N CYS A 278 -9.37 -9.66 -5.74
CA CYS A 278 -10.76 -9.53 -5.29
C CYS A 278 -11.74 -10.19 -6.28
N ASP A 279 -11.56 -9.97 -7.60
CA ASP A 279 -12.41 -10.54 -8.65
C ASP A 279 -12.43 -12.06 -8.62
N MET A 280 -11.29 -12.68 -8.26
CA MET A 280 -11.11 -14.14 -8.19
C MET A 280 -11.72 -14.80 -6.94
N GLY A 281 -12.33 -14.03 -6.03
CA GLY A 281 -13.02 -14.57 -4.87
C GLY A 281 -12.10 -14.99 -3.74
N SER A 282 -11.02 -14.27 -3.51
CA SER A 282 -10.07 -14.53 -2.41
C SER A 282 -10.52 -14.01 -1.05
N PHE A 283 -11.74 -13.50 -0.91
CA PHE A 283 -12.32 -13.17 0.39
C PHE A 283 -13.06 -14.36 1.00
N PRO A 284 -13.06 -14.53 2.33
CA PRO A 284 -13.63 -15.70 2.98
C PRO A 284 -15.16 -15.86 2.80
N HIS A 285 -15.84 -14.80 2.39
CA HIS A 285 -17.31 -14.77 2.21
C HIS A 285 -17.74 -14.67 0.74
N GLU A 286 -16.81 -14.64 -0.22
CA GLU A 286 -17.11 -14.44 -1.64
C GLU A 286 -16.41 -15.46 -2.54
N LEU A 287 -17.14 -15.92 -3.53
CA LEU A 287 -16.62 -16.62 -4.70
C LEU A 287 -16.31 -15.63 -5.82
N SER A 288 -15.67 -16.06 -6.90
CA SER A 288 -15.27 -15.16 -8.00
C SER A 288 -16.45 -14.34 -8.55
N GLY A 289 -16.20 -13.08 -8.89
CA GLY A 289 -17.21 -12.12 -9.32
C GLY A 289 -18.05 -11.52 -8.20
N TYR A 290 -17.52 -11.44 -6.98
CA TYR A 290 -18.18 -10.82 -5.80
C TYR A 290 -19.48 -11.49 -5.36
N ARG A 291 -19.61 -12.79 -5.62
CA ARG A 291 -20.83 -13.56 -5.28
C ARG A 291 -20.68 -14.22 -3.93
N HIS A 292 -21.66 -13.96 -3.05
CA HIS A 292 -21.60 -14.41 -1.66
C HIS A 292 -21.76 -15.93 -1.55
N ILE A 293 -20.95 -16.58 -0.73
CA ILE A 293 -20.97 -18.04 -0.53
C ILE A 293 -22.25 -18.55 0.13
N SER A 294 -23.00 -17.70 0.84
CA SER A 294 -24.31 -18.08 1.41
C SER A 294 -25.40 -18.28 0.35
N ASP A 295 -25.20 -17.80 -0.89
CA ASP A 295 -26.15 -18.00 -1.98
C ASP A 295 -26.06 -19.46 -2.48
N PRO A 296 -27.14 -20.27 -2.32
CA PRO A 296 -27.11 -21.67 -2.70
C PRO A 296 -27.01 -21.88 -4.23
N VAL A 297 -27.48 -20.93 -5.04
CA VAL A 297 -27.40 -21.01 -6.51
C VAL A 297 -25.96 -20.80 -6.95
N VAL A 298 -25.31 -19.82 -6.35
CA VAL A 298 -23.87 -19.55 -6.62
C VAL A 298 -23.03 -20.75 -6.21
N ARG A 299 -23.21 -21.27 -4.99
CA ARG A 299 -22.46 -22.46 -4.55
C ARG A 299 -22.65 -23.66 -5.46
N ALA A 300 -23.91 -23.96 -5.83
CA ALA A 300 -24.21 -25.09 -6.71
C ALA A 300 -23.43 -25.06 -8.05
N THR A 301 -23.13 -23.86 -8.57
CA THR A 301 -22.30 -23.70 -9.77
C THR A 301 -20.86 -24.17 -9.53
N PHE A 302 -20.29 -23.80 -8.38
CA PHE A 302 -18.92 -24.21 -8.02
C PHE A 302 -18.87 -25.66 -7.56
N ASP A 303 -19.86 -26.13 -6.81
CA ASP A 303 -19.99 -27.54 -6.39
C ASP A 303 -19.96 -28.46 -7.61
N ALA A 304 -20.75 -28.14 -8.63
CA ALA A 304 -20.80 -28.91 -9.87
C ALA A 304 -19.49 -28.87 -10.66
N ALA A 305 -18.84 -27.70 -10.71
CA ALA A 305 -17.57 -27.52 -11.45
C ALA A 305 -16.37 -28.20 -10.76
N TRP A 306 -16.34 -28.17 -9.43
CA TRP A 306 -15.21 -28.66 -8.64
C TRP A 306 -15.41 -30.08 -8.08
N GLY A 307 -16.62 -30.61 -8.16
CA GLY A 307 -16.93 -31.97 -7.64
C GLY A 307 -16.89 -32.07 -6.11
N VAL A 308 -17.09 -30.95 -5.41
CA VAL A 308 -17.04 -30.85 -3.94
C VAL A 308 -18.31 -30.11 -3.44
N ARG A 309 -18.49 -30.07 -2.15
CA ARG A 309 -19.46 -29.15 -1.49
C ARG A 309 -18.68 -28.00 -0.87
N VAL A 310 -18.87 -26.79 -1.40
CA VAL A 310 -18.35 -25.56 -0.81
C VAL A 310 -19.14 -25.26 0.48
N ASP A 311 -18.41 -24.98 1.56
CA ASP A 311 -18.97 -24.62 2.84
C ASP A 311 -19.84 -23.35 2.71
N PRO A 312 -21.09 -23.31 3.20
CA PRO A 312 -21.94 -22.12 3.15
C PRO A 312 -21.52 -20.99 4.09
N GLU A 313 -20.70 -21.31 5.11
CA GLU A 313 -20.33 -20.35 6.14
C GLU A 313 -19.03 -19.61 5.74
N PRO A 314 -18.95 -18.28 5.99
CA PRO A 314 -17.73 -17.52 5.81
C PRO A 314 -16.58 -18.06 6.66
N GLY A 315 -15.38 -18.08 6.08
CA GLY A 315 -14.16 -18.40 6.81
C GLY A 315 -13.60 -17.23 7.61
N LEU A 316 -12.41 -17.46 8.18
CA LEU A 316 -11.65 -16.46 8.93
C LEU A 316 -11.05 -15.41 7.97
N ARG A 317 -11.06 -14.15 8.39
CA ARG A 317 -10.29 -13.06 7.80
C ARG A 317 -8.86 -13.10 8.32
N ILE A 318 -7.90 -12.48 7.62
CA ILE A 318 -6.48 -12.45 8.03
C ILE A 318 -6.29 -12.11 9.52
N PRO A 319 -6.83 -11.00 10.07
CA PRO A 319 -6.68 -10.70 11.49
C PRO A 319 -7.22 -11.81 12.40
N ASN A 320 -8.36 -12.39 12.03
CA ASN A 320 -8.98 -13.47 12.79
C ASN A 320 -8.20 -14.79 12.71
N MET A 321 -7.46 -15.05 11.61
CA MET A 321 -6.56 -16.21 11.54
C MET A 321 -5.43 -16.07 12.57
N PHE A 322 -4.89 -14.86 12.76
CA PHE A 322 -3.85 -14.63 13.78
C PHE A 322 -4.40 -14.73 15.20
N ASP A 323 -5.60 -14.22 15.47
CA ASP A 323 -6.26 -14.39 16.77
C ASP A 323 -6.50 -15.87 17.07
N ALA A 324 -7.04 -16.62 16.10
CA ALA A 324 -7.29 -18.05 16.20
C ALA A 324 -6.00 -18.90 16.33
N ALA A 325 -4.88 -18.41 15.80
CA ALA A 325 -3.60 -19.08 16.02
C ALA A 325 -3.13 -18.96 17.47
N LEU A 326 -3.38 -17.83 18.13
CA LEU A 326 -3.01 -17.61 19.52
C LEU A 326 -3.92 -18.37 20.50
N ASP A 327 -5.17 -18.60 20.16
CA ASP A 327 -6.06 -19.45 20.96
C ASP A 327 -5.91 -20.95 20.66
N GLY A 328 -5.11 -21.29 19.65
CA GLY A 328 -4.78 -22.67 19.25
C GLY A 328 -5.83 -23.36 18.37
N SER A 329 -6.83 -22.64 17.87
CA SER A 329 -7.84 -23.18 16.96
C SER A 329 -7.42 -23.14 15.48
N PHE A 330 -6.43 -22.33 15.12
CA PHE A 330 -5.84 -22.22 13.78
C PHE A 330 -4.35 -22.53 13.83
N ARG A 331 -3.87 -23.52 13.07
CA ARG A 331 -2.53 -24.10 13.26
C ARG A 331 -1.70 -24.25 12.00
N GLY A 332 -2.33 -24.10 10.82
CA GLY A 332 -1.64 -24.26 9.55
C GLY A 332 -1.99 -23.14 8.57
N LEU A 333 -0.96 -22.55 7.96
CA LEU A 333 -1.12 -21.41 7.05
C LEU A 333 -0.28 -21.59 5.79
N TYR A 334 -0.92 -21.44 4.62
CA TYR A 334 -0.25 -21.28 3.33
C TYR A 334 -0.28 -19.82 2.91
N VAL A 335 0.88 -19.21 2.70
CA VAL A 335 1.03 -17.81 2.28
C VAL A 335 1.66 -17.76 0.90
N GLN A 336 0.99 -17.13 -0.07
CA GLN A 336 1.53 -16.96 -1.41
C GLN A 336 1.81 -15.49 -1.69
N GLY A 337 3.10 -15.13 -1.87
CA GLY A 337 3.55 -13.83 -2.36
C GLY A 337 3.30 -12.66 -1.40
N GLU A 338 3.22 -12.88 -0.09
CA GLU A 338 3.00 -11.85 0.92
C GLU A 338 4.00 -11.91 2.07
N ASP A 339 4.43 -10.73 2.52
CA ASP A 339 5.26 -10.58 3.71
C ASP A 339 4.41 -10.11 4.90
N VAL A 340 3.55 -11.02 5.40
CA VAL A 340 2.57 -10.71 6.45
C VAL A 340 3.21 -10.28 7.76
N ALA A 341 4.42 -10.76 8.07
CA ALA A 341 5.15 -10.37 9.29
C ALA A 341 5.58 -8.89 9.27
N GLN A 342 5.73 -8.29 8.08
CA GLN A 342 6.04 -6.86 7.94
C GLN A 342 4.81 -6.02 7.59
N SER A 343 3.84 -6.57 6.83
CA SER A 343 2.71 -5.79 6.31
C SER A 343 1.56 -5.61 7.29
N GLU A 344 1.31 -6.60 8.15
CA GLU A 344 0.17 -6.56 9.05
C GLU A 344 0.38 -5.63 10.25
N PRO A 345 -0.70 -5.06 10.82
CA PRO A 345 -0.60 -4.21 12.00
C PRO A 345 -0.23 -5.02 13.25
N ASN A 346 0.29 -4.34 14.26
CA ASN A 346 0.70 -4.98 15.51
C ASN A 346 1.66 -6.16 15.27
N GLY A 347 2.82 -5.89 14.65
CA GLY A 347 3.77 -6.92 14.20
C GLY A 347 4.20 -7.89 15.31
N THR A 348 4.19 -7.48 16.58
CA THR A 348 4.48 -8.36 17.73
C THR A 348 3.39 -9.44 17.88
N HIS A 349 2.11 -9.08 17.70
CA HIS A 349 0.98 -10.01 17.73
C HIS A 349 1.06 -11.01 16.58
N VAL A 350 1.30 -10.51 15.35
CA VAL A 350 1.46 -11.35 14.15
C VAL A 350 2.64 -12.31 14.29
N ALA A 351 3.79 -11.84 14.76
CA ALA A 351 4.96 -12.68 15.03
C ALA A 351 4.67 -13.79 16.07
N SER A 352 3.89 -13.47 17.09
CA SER A 352 3.48 -14.44 18.11
C SER A 352 2.53 -15.49 17.53
N ALA A 353 1.57 -15.06 16.71
CA ALA A 353 0.64 -15.96 16.02
C ALA A 353 1.34 -16.90 15.05
N LEU A 354 2.25 -16.38 14.22
CA LEU A 354 3.05 -17.22 13.30
C LEU A 354 3.93 -18.25 14.03
N ARG A 355 4.48 -17.89 15.20
CA ARG A 355 5.24 -18.86 16.05
C ARG A 355 4.36 -19.92 16.69
N ALA A 356 3.09 -19.62 16.95
CA ALA A 356 2.14 -20.54 17.55
C ALA A 356 1.61 -21.59 16.54
N MET A 357 1.72 -21.31 15.25
CA MET A 357 1.28 -22.23 14.20
C MET A 357 2.24 -23.43 14.07
N GLU A 358 1.70 -24.61 13.81
CA GLU A 358 2.45 -25.86 13.65
C GLU A 358 3.04 -26.01 12.26
N CYS A 359 2.40 -25.44 11.24
CA CYS A 359 2.89 -25.46 9.86
C CYS A 359 2.59 -24.14 9.15
N VAL A 360 3.64 -23.40 8.81
CA VAL A 360 3.57 -22.22 7.95
C VAL A 360 4.34 -22.54 6.67
N VAL A 361 3.65 -22.54 5.55
CA VAL A 361 4.21 -22.73 4.21
C VAL A 361 4.21 -21.39 3.51
N LEU A 362 5.39 -20.88 3.17
CA LEU A 362 5.56 -19.61 2.46
C LEU A 362 6.04 -19.87 1.05
N GLN A 363 5.29 -19.39 0.07
CA GLN A 363 5.70 -19.34 -1.34
C GLN A 363 5.98 -17.89 -1.72
N ASP A 364 7.24 -17.54 -1.94
CA ASP A 364 7.64 -16.17 -2.29
C ASP A 364 8.94 -16.16 -3.13
N LEU A 365 9.26 -15.00 -3.70
CA LEU A 365 10.49 -14.78 -4.48
C LEU A 365 11.74 -14.69 -3.61
N PHE A 366 11.60 -14.20 -2.38
CA PHE A 366 12.72 -13.90 -1.49
C PHE A 366 12.44 -14.34 -0.07
N PHE A 367 13.51 -14.69 0.66
CA PHE A 367 13.44 -14.81 2.10
C PHE A 367 13.14 -13.42 2.70
N ASN A 368 11.88 -13.22 3.06
CA ASN A 368 11.34 -11.99 3.63
C ASN A 368 11.19 -12.13 5.16
N GLU A 369 10.54 -11.18 5.83
CA GLU A 369 10.34 -11.22 7.28
C GLU A 369 9.44 -12.41 7.72
N THR A 370 8.46 -12.78 6.90
CA THR A 370 7.60 -13.94 7.15
C THR A 370 8.37 -15.28 7.09
N ALA A 371 9.40 -15.36 6.25
CA ALA A 371 10.22 -16.56 6.15
C ALA A 371 10.92 -16.94 7.48
N LYS A 372 11.11 -15.99 8.40
CA LYS A 372 11.65 -16.25 9.74
C LYS A 372 10.76 -17.17 10.60
N TYR A 373 9.50 -17.34 10.21
CA TYR A 373 8.49 -18.13 10.91
C TYR A 373 8.02 -19.34 10.07
N ALA A 374 8.45 -19.45 8.83
CA ALA A 374 8.01 -20.48 7.92
C ALA A 374 8.72 -21.84 8.24
N HIS A 375 7.96 -22.92 8.11
CA HIS A 375 8.46 -24.30 8.22
C HIS A 375 8.88 -24.85 6.85
N VAL A 376 8.20 -24.37 5.79
CA VAL A 376 8.51 -24.69 4.39
C VAL A 376 8.58 -23.39 3.60
N PHE A 377 9.66 -23.22 2.82
CA PHE A 377 9.77 -22.14 1.84
C PHE A 377 9.77 -22.74 0.43
N LEU A 378 8.79 -22.34 -0.37
CA LEU A 378 8.64 -22.75 -1.75
C LEU A 378 9.04 -21.56 -2.65
N PRO A 379 10.14 -21.63 -3.41
CA PRO A 379 10.58 -20.53 -4.23
C PRO A 379 9.57 -20.25 -5.37
N GLY A 380 9.04 -19.03 -5.39
CA GLY A 380 8.08 -18.57 -6.38
C GLY A 380 8.73 -18.11 -7.69
N SER A 381 7.88 -17.77 -8.66
CA SER A 381 8.27 -17.22 -9.95
C SER A 381 7.85 -15.76 -10.09
N SER A 382 8.75 -14.92 -10.65
CA SER A 382 8.45 -13.52 -10.95
C SER A 382 7.53 -13.41 -12.17
N PHE A 383 6.96 -12.20 -12.40
CA PHE A 383 6.13 -11.95 -13.59
C PHE A 383 6.88 -12.09 -14.94
N LEU A 384 8.22 -12.14 -14.92
CA LEU A 384 9.04 -12.42 -16.10
C LEU A 384 9.17 -13.92 -16.39
N GLU A 385 8.85 -14.77 -15.43
CA GLU A 385 9.08 -16.21 -15.45
C GLU A 385 7.80 -17.02 -15.67
N LYS A 386 6.64 -16.36 -15.83
CA LYS A 386 5.33 -17.00 -15.95
C LYS A 386 4.41 -16.32 -16.94
N ASN A 387 3.42 -17.06 -17.41
CA ASN A 387 2.25 -16.53 -18.10
C ASN A 387 1.10 -16.36 -17.12
N GLY A 388 0.18 -15.46 -17.42
CA GLY A 388 -1.01 -15.20 -16.63
C GLY A 388 -1.67 -13.88 -17.03
N THR A 389 -2.55 -13.40 -16.14
CA THR A 389 -3.21 -12.11 -16.32
C THR A 389 -3.20 -11.29 -15.04
N PHE A 390 -3.15 -9.95 -15.16
CA PHE A 390 -3.40 -9.01 -14.09
C PHE A 390 -4.63 -8.17 -14.39
N THR A 391 -5.40 -7.86 -13.36
CA THR A 391 -6.49 -6.87 -13.44
C THR A 391 -6.11 -5.64 -12.63
N ASN A 392 -5.91 -4.51 -13.30
CA ASN A 392 -5.51 -3.26 -12.66
C ASN A 392 -6.71 -2.51 -12.04
N SER A 393 -6.42 -1.35 -11.44
CA SER A 393 -7.40 -0.51 -10.73
C SER A 393 -8.60 -0.07 -11.60
N GLU A 394 -8.43 0.04 -12.93
CA GLU A 394 -9.51 0.41 -13.86
C GLU A 394 -10.28 -0.82 -14.40
N ARG A 395 -10.18 -1.99 -13.76
CA ARG A 395 -10.80 -3.25 -14.20
C ARG A 395 -10.24 -3.81 -15.50
N ARG A 396 -9.06 -3.35 -15.90
CA ARG A 396 -8.41 -3.75 -17.15
C ARG A 396 -7.59 -5.02 -16.92
N ILE A 397 -7.98 -6.08 -17.60
CA ILE A 397 -7.28 -7.37 -17.65
C ILE A 397 -6.23 -7.28 -18.73
N SER A 398 -4.98 -7.54 -18.38
CA SER A 398 -3.82 -7.51 -19.28
C SER A 398 -3.01 -8.78 -19.15
N MET A 399 -2.41 -9.23 -20.25
CA MET A 399 -1.54 -10.41 -20.28
C MET A 399 -0.22 -10.17 -19.55
N VAL A 400 0.18 -11.14 -18.77
CA VAL A 400 1.54 -11.34 -18.30
C VAL A 400 2.21 -12.39 -19.18
N ARG A 401 3.36 -12.04 -19.77
CA ARG A 401 4.04 -12.91 -20.73
C ARG A 401 5.38 -13.36 -20.20
N LYS A 402 5.56 -14.66 -20.20
CA LYS A 402 6.83 -15.27 -19.80
C LYS A 402 7.95 -14.84 -20.75
N VAL A 403 9.05 -14.36 -20.17
CA VAL A 403 10.25 -13.91 -20.88
C VAL A 403 11.40 -14.91 -20.69
N THR A 404 11.47 -15.55 -19.52
CA THR A 404 12.52 -16.50 -19.16
C THR A 404 11.95 -17.70 -18.42
N ALA A 405 12.70 -18.78 -18.36
CA ALA A 405 12.33 -19.94 -17.54
C ALA A 405 12.35 -19.57 -16.05
N PRO A 406 11.45 -20.13 -15.22
CA PRO A 406 11.49 -19.91 -13.79
C PRO A 406 12.81 -20.42 -13.20
N LEU A 407 13.46 -19.58 -12.38
CA LEU A 407 14.73 -19.92 -11.74
C LEU A 407 14.63 -21.18 -10.88
N ALA A 408 13.52 -21.34 -10.18
CA ALA A 408 13.23 -22.49 -9.35
C ALA A 408 12.68 -23.72 -10.14
N GLY A 409 12.52 -23.61 -11.45
CA GLY A 409 12.04 -24.68 -12.33
C GLY A 409 10.52 -24.85 -12.38
N LYS A 410 9.75 -24.09 -11.61
CA LYS A 410 8.27 -24.14 -11.57
C LYS A 410 7.65 -22.75 -11.57
N GLU A 411 6.48 -22.62 -12.18
CA GLU A 411 5.62 -21.45 -12.06
C GLU A 411 4.71 -21.59 -10.83
N ASP A 412 4.30 -20.48 -10.22
CA ASP A 412 3.53 -20.48 -8.97
C ASP A 412 2.23 -21.29 -9.05
N TRP A 413 1.53 -21.24 -10.19
CA TRP A 413 0.31 -22.03 -10.39
C TRP A 413 0.58 -23.55 -10.35
N GLN A 414 1.72 -23.99 -10.86
CA GLN A 414 2.11 -25.41 -10.84
C GLN A 414 2.35 -25.90 -9.40
N ILE A 415 3.00 -25.07 -8.59
CA ILE A 415 3.26 -25.37 -7.16
C ILE A 415 1.93 -25.55 -6.41
N THR A 416 0.96 -24.65 -6.63
CA THR A 416 -0.37 -24.76 -6.03
C THR A 416 -1.12 -26.02 -6.48
N CYS A 417 -1.01 -26.38 -7.76
CA CYS A 417 -1.62 -27.60 -8.29
C CYS A 417 -0.99 -28.88 -7.69
N GLU A 418 0.34 -28.93 -7.57
CA GLU A 418 1.05 -30.05 -6.96
C GLU A 418 0.70 -30.21 -5.46
N LEU A 419 0.57 -29.11 -4.73
CA LEU A 419 0.11 -29.16 -3.34
C LEU A 419 -1.32 -29.69 -3.23
N ALA A 420 -2.21 -29.28 -4.13
CA ALA A 420 -3.59 -29.79 -4.18
C ALA A 420 -3.63 -31.29 -4.51
N ASP A 421 -2.81 -31.74 -5.47
CA ASP A 421 -2.72 -33.16 -5.84
C ASP A 421 -2.21 -34.02 -4.66
N ALA A 422 -1.16 -33.56 -3.97
CA ALA A 422 -0.64 -34.20 -2.76
C ALA A 422 -1.68 -34.27 -1.63
N LEU A 423 -2.59 -33.29 -1.55
CA LEU A 423 -3.74 -33.29 -0.60
C LEU A 423 -4.91 -34.18 -1.04
N GLY A 424 -4.82 -34.81 -2.21
CA GLY A 424 -5.85 -35.71 -2.74
C GLY A 424 -6.95 -35.01 -3.56
N TYR A 425 -6.72 -33.75 -3.94
CA TYR A 425 -7.60 -32.98 -4.84
C TYR A 425 -6.83 -32.55 -6.08
N PRO A 426 -6.72 -33.38 -7.14
CA PRO A 426 -5.92 -33.06 -8.31
C PRO A 426 -6.50 -31.90 -9.14
N MET A 427 -5.73 -30.86 -9.30
CA MET A 427 -5.97 -29.75 -10.23
C MET A 427 -5.06 -29.91 -11.45
N LYS A 428 -5.62 -30.30 -12.60
CA LYS A 428 -4.85 -30.62 -13.81
C LYS A 428 -5.05 -29.57 -14.88
N TYR A 429 -4.00 -28.78 -15.08
CA TYR A 429 -3.91 -27.82 -16.17
C TYR A 429 -2.55 -27.96 -16.85
N SER A 430 -2.50 -27.70 -18.13
CA SER A 430 -1.27 -27.71 -18.94
C SER A 430 -0.73 -26.29 -19.17
N HIS A 431 -1.62 -25.28 -19.11
CA HIS A 431 -1.28 -23.89 -19.34
C HIS A 431 -2.23 -22.97 -18.56
N PRO A 432 -1.81 -21.77 -18.12
CA PRO A 432 -2.68 -20.83 -17.40
C PRO A 432 -3.94 -20.39 -18.16
N SER A 433 -3.95 -20.47 -19.50
CA SER A 433 -5.15 -20.19 -20.29
C SER A 433 -6.32 -21.13 -19.94
N GLU A 434 -6.05 -22.40 -19.60
CA GLU A 434 -7.09 -23.36 -19.19
C GLU A 434 -7.69 -22.97 -17.83
N ILE A 435 -6.89 -22.33 -16.96
CA ILE A 435 -7.36 -21.77 -15.69
C ILE A 435 -8.26 -20.55 -15.97
N MET A 436 -7.86 -19.67 -16.91
CA MET A 436 -8.69 -18.54 -17.33
C MET A 436 -10.01 -19.00 -17.97
N ASP A 437 -10.01 -20.09 -18.75
CA ASP A 437 -11.23 -20.67 -19.31
C ASP A 437 -12.17 -21.19 -18.20
N GLU A 438 -11.62 -21.73 -17.11
CA GLU A 438 -12.44 -22.10 -15.94
C GLU A 438 -12.97 -20.85 -15.23
N ILE A 439 -12.15 -19.84 -15.02
CA ILE A 439 -12.57 -18.54 -14.45
C ILE A 439 -13.71 -17.95 -15.26
N ALA A 440 -13.59 -17.92 -16.58
CA ALA A 440 -14.60 -17.38 -17.51
C ALA A 440 -15.93 -18.14 -17.41
N ARG A 441 -15.88 -19.46 -17.32
CA ARG A 441 -17.11 -20.28 -17.16
C ARG A 441 -17.82 -20.04 -15.82
N LEU A 442 -17.04 -19.78 -14.77
CA LEU A 442 -17.56 -19.65 -13.41
C LEU A 442 -17.90 -18.21 -13.01
N THR A 443 -17.40 -17.21 -13.73
CA THR A 443 -17.47 -15.81 -13.34
C THR A 443 -18.21 -14.98 -14.40
N PRO A 444 -19.48 -14.59 -14.17
CA PRO A 444 -20.30 -13.90 -15.18
C PRO A 444 -19.68 -12.64 -15.78
N THR A 445 -18.89 -11.91 -14.99
CA THR A 445 -18.19 -10.69 -15.45
C THR A 445 -16.99 -10.98 -16.34
N PHE A 446 -16.52 -12.23 -16.42
CA PHE A 446 -15.38 -12.70 -17.20
C PHE A 446 -15.77 -13.65 -18.35
N THR A 447 -17.06 -13.92 -18.59
CA THR A 447 -17.52 -14.93 -19.55
C THR A 447 -16.94 -14.75 -20.97
N GLY A 448 -16.68 -13.52 -21.37
CA GLY A 448 -16.09 -13.20 -22.67
C GLY A 448 -14.56 -13.07 -22.67
N VAL A 449 -13.88 -13.35 -21.57
CA VAL A 449 -12.41 -13.21 -21.47
C VAL A 449 -11.72 -14.51 -21.87
N SER A 450 -10.74 -14.44 -22.77
CA SER A 450 -9.85 -15.54 -23.11
C SER A 450 -8.48 -15.00 -23.50
N TYR A 451 -7.45 -15.84 -23.45
CA TYR A 451 -6.10 -15.46 -23.87
C TYR A 451 -6.06 -15.04 -25.35
N ASP A 452 -6.71 -15.75 -26.24
CA ASP A 452 -6.80 -15.40 -27.67
C ASP A 452 -7.42 -14.01 -27.87
N LYS A 453 -8.43 -13.67 -27.06
CA LYS A 453 -9.05 -12.34 -27.15
C LYS A 453 -8.15 -11.25 -26.57
N LEU A 454 -7.47 -11.53 -25.45
CA LEU A 454 -6.48 -10.63 -24.87
C LEU A 454 -5.29 -10.39 -25.81
N ASP A 455 -4.83 -11.42 -26.52
CA ASP A 455 -3.78 -11.28 -27.54
C ASP A 455 -4.20 -10.38 -28.70
N ARG A 456 -5.44 -10.49 -29.13
CA ARG A 456 -5.99 -9.69 -30.23
C ARG A 456 -6.28 -8.24 -29.84
N LEU A 457 -6.85 -8.00 -28.64
CA LEU A 457 -7.28 -6.68 -28.18
C LEU A 457 -6.21 -5.95 -27.33
N GLY A 458 -5.18 -6.67 -26.87
CA GLY A 458 -4.16 -6.15 -25.95
C GLY A 458 -4.61 -6.12 -24.48
N SER A 459 -5.86 -5.80 -24.23
CA SER A 459 -6.47 -5.79 -22.88
C SER A 459 -7.99 -5.73 -22.95
N ILE A 460 -8.67 -6.11 -21.87
CA ILE A 460 -10.14 -6.11 -21.76
C ILE A 460 -10.53 -5.54 -20.40
N GLN A 461 -11.50 -4.63 -20.37
CA GLN A 461 -12.09 -4.18 -19.09
C GLN A 461 -13.37 -4.97 -18.80
N TRP A 462 -13.39 -5.64 -17.66
CA TRP A 462 -14.60 -6.36 -17.25
C TRP A 462 -15.71 -5.37 -16.78
N PRO A 463 -17.00 -5.70 -16.85
CA PRO A 463 -17.61 -6.90 -17.42
C PRO A 463 -17.31 -7.08 -18.91
N CYS A 464 -16.94 -8.33 -19.28
CA CYS A 464 -16.81 -8.75 -20.66
C CYS A 464 -17.66 -10.00 -20.83
N ASN A 465 -18.76 -9.88 -21.55
CA ASN A 465 -19.77 -10.93 -21.74
C ASN A 465 -20.54 -10.68 -23.04
N ASP A 466 -21.64 -11.42 -23.26
CA ASP A 466 -22.45 -11.29 -24.49
C ASP A 466 -23.07 -9.90 -24.69
N HIS A 467 -23.31 -9.14 -23.59
CA HIS A 467 -23.84 -7.77 -23.66
C HIS A 467 -22.75 -6.72 -23.90
N ALA A 468 -21.51 -7.04 -23.53
CA ALA A 468 -20.35 -6.17 -23.68
C ALA A 468 -19.14 -7.00 -24.18
N PRO A 469 -19.18 -7.48 -25.45
CA PRO A 469 -18.19 -8.43 -25.95
C PRO A 469 -16.76 -7.87 -26.01
N ASP A 470 -16.59 -6.56 -26.12
CA ASP A 470 -15.27 -5.90 -26.14
C ASP A 470 -14.90 -5.27 -24.79
N GLY A 471 -15.72 -5.53 -23.75
CA GLY A 471 -15.54 -5.01 -22.40
C GLY A 471 -16.33 -3.74 -22.10
N THR A 472 -16.20 -3.25 -20.86
CA THR A 472 -17.02 -2.15 -20.32
C THR A 472 -16.12 -1.05 -19.73
N PRO A 473 -15.71 -0.04 -20.50
CA PRO A 473 -14.90 1.08 -19.98
C PRO A 473 -15.62 1.89 -18.91
N VAL A 474 -16.90 2.22 -19.12
CA VAL A 474 -17.74 2.99 -18.20
C VAL A 474 -18.81 2.09 -17.60
N MET A 475 -18.87 2.03 -16.29
CA MET A 475 -19.87 1.26 -15.55
C MET A 475 -21.12 2.09 -15.24
N HIS A 476 -22.22 1.39 -14.98
CA HIS A 476 -23.47 1.98 -14.51
C HIS A 476 -24.10 2.97 -15.50
N ILE A 477 -23.96 2.74 -16.80
CA ILE A 477 -24.73 3.45 -17.83
C ILE A 477 -26.18 2.99 -17.74
N GLY A 478 -27.15 3.93 -17.55
CA GLY A 478 -28.59 3.62 -17.45
C GLY A 478 -29.00 3.09 -16.08
N GLU A 479 -28.40 2.05 -15.55
CA GLU A 479 -28.72 1.48 -14.23
C GLU A 479 -27.49 1.02 -13.45
N PHE A 480 -27.65 0.85 -12.15
CA PHE A 480 -26.60 0.25 -11.33
C PHE A 480 -26.64 -1.28 -11.44
N VAL A 481 -25.52 -1.97 -11.14
CA VAL A 481 -25.50 -3.44 -11.13
C VAL A 481 -26.57 -4.04 -10.20
N ARG A 482 -26.91 -3.34 -9.13
CA ARG A 482 -27.99 -3.72 -8.20
C ARG A 482 -29.38 -3.23 -8.63
N GLY A 483 -29.53 -2.60 -9.77
CA GLY A 483 -30.75 -1.93 -10.26
C GLY A 483 -30.82 -0.47 -9.81
N LYS A 484 -31.26 -0.18 -8.60
CA LYS A 484 -31.30 1.17 -8.03
C LYS A 484 -30.08 1.42 -7.15
N GLY A 485 -29.48 2.60 -7.28
CA GLY A 485 -28.41 3.08 -6.39
C GLY A 485 -28.92 3.27 -4.96
N ARG A 486 -28.08 2.96 -3.98
CA ARG A 486 -28.46 3.01 -2.57
C ARG A 486 -27.78 4.14 -1.85
N PHE A 487 -28.58 5.01 -1.22
CA PHE A 487 -28.09 6.01 -0.26
C PHE A 487 -28.03 5.40 1.15
N THR A 488 -26.96 5.70 1.85
CA THR A 488 -26.74 5.19 3.22
C THR A 488 -26.45 6.34 4.17
N ILE A 489 -26.95 6.30 5.38
CA ILE A 489 -26.61 7.23 6.44
C ILE A 489 -25.15 7.02 6.85
N THR A 490 -24.36 8.10 6.85
CA THR A 490 -22.91 8.10 7.08
C THR A 490 -22.56 8.92 8.32
N GLU A 491 -22.98 8.43 9.49
CA GLU A 491 -22.72 9.12 10.75
C GLU A 491 -21.21 9.15 11.08
N TYR A 492 -20.69 10.31 11.44
CA TYR A 492 -19.30 10.41 11.90
C TYR A 492 -19.15 9.91 13.33
N VAL A 493 -18.26 8.97 13.50
CA VAL A 493 -17.81 8.46 14.82
C VAL A 493 -16.32 8.76 14.96
N PRO A 494 -15.89 9.46 16.01
CA PRO A 494 -14.46 9.71 16.24
C PRO A 494 -13.69 8.39 16.42
N THR A 495 -12.46 8.35 15.88
CA THR A 495 -11.56 7.21 16.13
C THR A 495 -11.27 7.04 17.63
N ASP A 496 -10.95 5.81 18.03
CA ASP A 496 -10.48 5.49 19.39
C ASP A 496 -9.00 5.87 19.62
N GLU A 497 -8.23 6.07 18.54
CA GLU A 497 -6.85 6.58 18.58
C GLU A 497 -6.83 8.09 18.86
N ARG A 498 -7.21 8.48 20.09
CA ARG A 498 -7.24 9.87 20.53
C ARG A 498 -5.92 10.31 21.11
N THR A 499 -5.54 11.55 20.79
CA THR A 499 -4.41 12.22 21.45
C THR A 499 -4.73 12.54 22.90
N ASN A 500 -3.68 12.54 23.73
CA ASN A 500 -3.70 12.97 25.13
C ASN A 500 -2.31 13.49 25.52
N SER A 501 -2.09 13.83 26.81
CA SER A 501 -0.80 14.34 27.29
C SER A 501 0.36 13.35 27.07
N ASN A 502 0.11 12.04 27.09
CA ASN A 502 1.15 11.02 26.86
C ASN A 502 1.42 10.78 25.37
N TYR A 503 0.43 10.97 24.51
CA TYR A 503 0.49 10.77 23.05
C TYR A 503 -0.11 11.99 22.36
N PRO A 504 0.61 13.13 22.28
CA PRO A 504 0.04 14.41 21.87
C PRO A 504 -0.04 14.61 20.36
N LEU A 505 0.59 13.77 19.56
CA LEU A 505 0.63 13.87 18.09
C LEU A 505 -0.13 12.72 17.46
N ILE A 506 -0.66 12.96 16.25
CA ILE A 506 -1.20 11.90 15.40
C ILE A 506 -0.16 11.57 14.32
N LEU A 507 0.24 10.31 14.28
CA LEU A 507 1.02 9.74 13.19
C LEU A 507 0.07 9.22 12.10
N THR A 508 0.34 9.62 10.87
CA THR A 508 -0.25 9.01 9.67
C THR A 508 0.84 8.39 8.80
N THR A 509 0.49 7.39 8.01
CA THR A 509 1.46 6.64 7.21
C THR A 509 1.18 6.76 5.72
N GLY A 510 2.20 6.53 4.90
CA GLY A 510 2.03 6.52 3.45
C GLY A 510 3.20 5.85 2.73
N ARG A 511 3.29 6.10 1.43
CA ARG A 511 4.26 5.51 0.50
C ARG A 511 5.10 6.57 -0.18
N ILE A 512 6.25 6.16 -0.70
CA ILE A 512 7.12 6.95 -1.56
C ILE A 512 7.32 6.27 -2.91
N LEU A 513 7.65 7.05 -3.93
CA LEU A 513 7.75 6.59 -5.32
C LEU A 513 8.78 5.48 -5.53
N SER A 514 9.90 5.50 -4.80
CA SER A 514 11.00 4.55 -4.96
C SER A 514 10.76 3.18 -4.34
N GLN A 515 9.71 3.02 -3.50
CA GLN A 515 9.44 1.78 -2.79
C GLN A 515 8.01 1.27 -3.05
N TYR A 516 7.87 -0.04 -3.18
CA TYR A 516 6.60 -0.71 -3.41
C TYR A 516 6.17 -1.48 -2.16
N ASN A 517 5.04 -1.07 -1.54
CA ASN A 517 4.51 -1.62 -0.29
C ASN A 517 5.58 -1.74 0.81
N VAL A 518 5.77 -2.92 1.42
CA VAL A 518 6.78 -3.16 2.45
C VAL A 518 8.22 -3.26 1.92
N GLY A 519 8.43 -2.99 0.64
CA GLY A 519 9.76 -2.84 0.04
C GLY A 519 10.52 -4.15 -0.19
N THR A 520 9.95 -5.33 0.06
CA THR A 520 10.64 -6.62 -0.06
C THR A 520 11.35 -6.79 -1.40
N GLN A 521 10.70 -6.40 -2.50
CA GLN A 521 11.29 -6.45 -3.85
C GLN A 521 12.13 -5.22 -4.17
N THR A 522 11.62 -4.01 -3.91
CA THR A 522 12.23 -2.75 -4.35
C THR A 522 13.48 -2.38 -3.56
N ARG A 523 13.60 -2.78 -2.29
CA ARG A 523 14.84 -2.64 -1.51
C ARG A 523 16.02 -3.46 -2.06
N ARG A 524 15.76 -4.43 -2.93
CA ARG A 524 16.78 -5.26 -3.61
C ARG A 524 17.19 -4.72 -4.98
N THR A 525 16.77 -3.50 -5.30
CA THR A 525 17.08 -2.81 -6.55
C THR A 525 17.89 -1.54 -6.27
N PRO A 526 18.54 -0.94 -7.28
CA PRO A 526 19.24 0.35 -7.14
C PRO A 526 18.36 1.48 -6.59
N ASN A 527 17.04 1.39 -6.72
CA ASN A 527 16.09 2.36 -6.15
C ASN A 527 16.21 2.49 -4.62
N ALA A 528 16.74 1.46 -3.94
CA ALA A 528 17.00 1.52 -2.50
C ALA A 528 17.91 2.68 -2.10
N ALA A 529 18.86 3.08 -2.96
CA ALA A 529 19.76 4.19 -2.70
C ALA A 529 19.05 5.56 -2.69
N MET A 530 17.86 5.68 -3.29
CA MET A 530 17.11 6.95 -3.31
C MET A 530 16.52 7.30 -1.95
N HIS A 531 16.09 6.29 -1.18
CA HIS A 531 15.54 6.42 0.17
C HIS A 531 15.94 5.16 0.96
N ALA A 532 17.06 5.26 1.67
CA ALA A 532 17.68 4.14 2.38
C ALA A 532 16.99 3.81 3.72
N GLU A 533 16.12 4.67 4.21
CA GLU A 533 15.44 4.54 5.51
C GLU A 533 14.05 5.20 5.50
N ASP A 534 13.17 4.74 6.38
CA ASP A 534 11.94 5.45 6.71
C ASP A 534 12.26 6.63 7.64
N ARG A 535 11.68 7.81 7.38
CA ARG A 535 11.88 9.03 8.18
C ARG A 535 10.58 9.53 8.77
N LEU A 536 10.68 10.28 9.87
CA LEU A 536 9.52 10.96 10.47
C LEU A 536 9.46 12.40 10.00
N GLU A 537 8.46 12.74 9.17
CA GLU A 537 8.13 14.13 8.86
C GLU A 537 7.47 14.76 10.08
N ILE A 538 7.97 15.91 10.52
CA ILE A 538 7.47 16.66 11.66
C ILE A 538 7.43 18.16 11.32
N HIS A 539 6.34 18.83 11.74
CA HIS A 539 6.21 20.27 11.52
C HIS A 539 7.26 21.07 12.32
N PRO A 540 7.82 22.17 11.76
CA PRO A 540 8.83 23.00 12.48
C PRO A 540 8.40 23.39 13.89
N ASN A 541 7.16 23.81 14.11
CA ASN A 541 6.64 24.20 15.43
C ASN A 541 6.69 23.02 16.42
N ASP A 542 6.33 21.82 15.97
CA ASP A 542 6.35 20.62 16.81
C ASP A 542 7.77 20.16 17.12
N ALA A 543 8.68 20.34 16.16
CA ALA A 543 10.11 20.05 16.34
C ALA A 543 10.75 21.00 17.34
N GLU A 544 10.51 22.31 17.20
CA GLU A 544 11.04 23.34 18.11
C GLU A 544 10.57 23.11 19.56
N LEU A 545 9.27 22.87 19.76
CA LEU A 545 8.69 22.58 21.09
C LEU A 545 9.33 21.36 21.78
N ARG A 546 9.96 20.46 21.03
CA ARG A 546 10.58 19.22 21.51
C ARG A 546 12.12 19.25 21.46
N GLY A 547 12.69 20.35 21.00
CA GLY A 547 14.15 20.47 20.83
C GLY A 547 14.73 19.53 19.75
N ILE A 548 13.93 19.18 18.75
CA ILE A 548 14.31 18.29 17.63
C ILE A 548 14.97 19.09 16.52
N ARG A 549 16.11 18.61 16.01
CA ARG A 549 16.79 19.14 14.83
C ARG A 549 16.60 18.19 13.65
N ASP A 550 16.70 18.73 12.45
CA ASP A 550 16.63 17.90 11.24
C ASP A 550 17.75 16.83 11.24
N GLY A 551 17.38 15.58 10.92
CA GLY A 551 18.30 14.44 10.95
C GLY A 551 18.54 13.81 12.32
N ASP A 552 18.01 14.36 13.44
CA ASP A 552 18.12 13.73 14.74
C ASP A 552 17.43 12.36 14.77
N TRP A 553 17.98 11.42 15.54
CA TRP A 553 17.27 10.19 15.86
C TRP A 553 16.16 10.47 16.86
N LEU A 554 14.98 9.98 16.54
CA LEU A 554 13.77 10.13 17.34
C LEU A 554 13.30 8.79 17.85
N LEU A 555 12.85 8.76 19.10
CA LEU A 555 12.04 7.68 19.63
C LEU A 555 10.58 8.05 19.46
N VAL A 556 9.87 7.28 18.67
CA VAL A 556 8.43 7.41 18.41
C VAL A 556 7.71 6.31 19.18
N ARG A 557 6.84 6.67 20.12
CA ARG A 557 6.10 5.73 20.96
C ARG A 557 4.61 5.84 20.73
N ALA A 558 3.96 4.72 20.55
CA ALA A 558 2.51 4.57 20.53
C ALA A 558 2.05 3.71 21.72
N ARG A 559 0.75 3.45 21.83
CA ARG A 559 0.21 2.59 22.89
C ARG A 559 0.67 1.13 22.80
N ARG A 560 0.95 0.66 21.58
CA ARG A 560 1.26 -0.76 21.29
C ARG A 560 2.74 -1.04 21.08
N GLY A 561 3.50 -0.04 20.68
CA GLY A 561 4.91 -0.24 20.38
C GLY A 561 5.66 1.06 20.23
N GLU A 562 6.93 0.93 19.89
CA GLU A 562 7.80 2.07 19.64
C GLU A 562 8.73 1.79 18.45
N THR A 563 9.19 2.85 17.82
CA THR A 563 10.18 2.76 16.74
C THR A 563 11.17 3.91 16.80
N ARG A 564 12.27 3.78 16.07
CA ARG A 564 13.33 4.78 15.95
C ARG A 564 13.39 5.25 14.49
N LEU A 565 13.21 6.55 14.27
CA LEU A 565 13.19 7.17 12.95
C LEU A 565 14.06 8.44 12.97
N ARG A 566 14.63 8.81 11.82
CA ARG A 566 15.28 10.12 11.67
C ARG A 566 14.26 11.20 11.41
N ALA A 567 14.45 12.36 12.04
CA ALA A 567 13.65 13.55 11.79
C ALA A 567 13.81 14.06 10.37
N LEU A 568 12.69 14.47 9.77
CA LEU A 568 12.63 15.33 8.58
C LEU A 568 11.71 16.50 8.92
N ILE A 569 12.29 17.67 9.19
CA ILE A 569 11.52 18.86 9.53
C ILE A 569 10.95 19.46 8.25
N THR A 570 9.60 19.57 8.17
CA THR A 570 8.92 20.01 6.96
C THR A 570 7.53 20.58 7.24
N GLU A 571 7.12 21.56 6.45
CA GLU A 571 5.75 22.12 6.45
C GLU A 571 4.75 21.26 5.64
N ARG A 572 5.14 20.10 5.14
CA ARG A 572 4.22 19.19 4.42
C ARG A 572 3.14 18.61 5.33
N VAL A 573 3.41 18.49 6.62
CA VAL A 573 2.46 18.12 7.65
C VAL A 573 2.03 19.35 8.45
N GLN A 574 0.82 19.33 9.00
CA GLN A 574 0.32 20.41 9.86
C GLN A 574 0.77 20.18 11.32
N PRO A 575 0.80 21.25 12.16
CA PRO A 575 1.09 21.07 13.59
C PRO A 575 0.16 20.05 14.24
N GLY A 576 0.72 19.19 15.10
CA GLY A 576 0.01 18.10 15.75
C GLY A 576 -0.07 16.80 14.91
N VAL A 577 0.41 16.81 13.66
CA VAL A 577 0.44 15.65 12.79
C VAL A 577 1.88 15.34 12.38
N VAL A 578 2.26 14.07 12.44
CA VAL A 578 3.53 13.55 11.91
C VAL A 578 3.27 12.46 10.87
N TYR A 579 4.24 12.23 9.99
CA TYR A 579 4.10 11.26 8.91
C TYR A 579 5.34 10.40 8.78
N THR A 580 5.14 9.11 8.49
CA THR A 580 6.24 8.21 8.15
C THR A 580 5.83 7.19 7.08
N THR A 581 6.80 6.42 6.62
CA THR A 581 6.63 5.27 5.75
C THR A 581 6.89 3.96 6.51
N PHE A 582 6.75 2.80 5.84
CA PHE A 582 6.87 1.47 6.46
C PHE A 582 7.59 0.48 5.53
N HIS A 583 8.46 1.02 4.68
CA HIS A 583 9.12 0.23 3.61
C HIS A 583 10.32 -0.58 4.10
N HIS A 584 10.87 -0.22 5.27
CA HIS A 584 12.07 -0.84 5.82
C HIS A 584 11.72 -1.65 7.07
N PRO A 585 12.08 -2.96 7.13
CA PRO A 585 11.75 -3.81 8.28
C PRO A 585 12.43 -3.34 9.57
N GLU A 586 13.55 -2.62 9.48
CA GLU A 586 14.28 -2.06 10.62
C GLU A 586 13.47 -0.98 11.34
N SER A 587 12.62 -0.25 10.62
CA SER A 587 11.76 0.80 11.20
C SER A 587 10.64 0.23 12.06
N ARG A 588 10.17 -0.99 11.75
CA ARG A 588 9.08 -1.66 12.47
C ARG A 588 7.86 -0.76 12.70
N THR A 589 7.55 0.11 11.74
CA THR A 589 6.48 1.12 11.86
C THR A 589 5.13 0.47 12.21
N ASN A 590 4.84 -0.71 11.67
CA ASN A 590 3.58 -1.42 11.89
C ASN A 590 3.43 -2.00 13.31
N ASP A 591 4.50 -2.10 14.09
CA ASP A 591 4.44 -2.50 15.52
C ASP A 591 3.72 -1.45 16.39
N MET A 592 3.66 -0.20 15.93
CA MET A 592 2.98 0.88 16.64
C MET A 592 1.46 0.89 16.46
N MET A 593 0.96 0.14 15.47
CA MET A 593 -0.46 0.17 15.11
C MET A 593 -1.31 -0.59 16.10
N SER A 594 -2.52 -0.05 16.33
CA SER A 594 -3.52 -0.65 17.22
C SER A 594 -4.30 -1.76 16.54
N GLU A 595 -5.15 -2.44 17.31
CA GLU A 595 -6.14 -3.38 16.82
C GLU A 595 -7.39 -2.74 16.21
N HIS A 596 -7.49 -1.40 16.23
CA HIS A 596 -8.65 -0.70 15.67
C HIS A 596 -8.71 -0.91 14.15
N SER A 597 -9.91 -1.18 13.69
CA SER A 597 -10.16 -1.52 12.28
C SER A 597 -11.53 -1.03 11.82
N ASP A 598 -11.73 -1.02 10.51
CA ASP A 598 -13.03 -0.73 9.90
C ASP A 598 -14.11 -1.69 10.38
N TRP A 599 -15.21 -1.13 10.85
CA TRP A 599 -16.32 -1.86 11.49
C TRP A 599 -16.95 -2.95 10.60
N ALA A 600 -16.94 -2.78 9.27
CA ALA A 600 -17.56 -3.75 8.34
C ALA A 600 -16.57 -4.81 7.84
N THR A 601 -15.32 -4.43 7.65
CA THR A 601 -14.38 -5.24 6.88
C THR A 601 -13.16 -5.72 7.66
N ASN A 602 -12.91 -5.23 8.86
CA ASN A 602 -11.68 -5.41 9.63
C ASN A 602 -10.42 -4.89 8.88
N CYS A 603 -10.57 -3.89 7.99
CA CYS A 603 -9.40 -3.18 7.46
C CYS A 603 -8.75 -2.38 8.57
N PRO A 604 -7.46 -2.59 8.86
CA PRO A 604 -6.79 -1.91 9.97
C PRO A 604 -6.70 -0.39 9.79
N GLU A 605 -6.68 0.34 10.91
CA GLU A 605 -6.60 1.80 10.93
C GLU A 605 -5.14 2.28 10.87
N TYR A 606 -4.47 2.12 9.72
CA TYR A 606 -3.06 2.51 9.52
C TYR A 606 -2.82 4.03 9.49
N LYS A 607 -3.86 4.83 9.36
CA LYS A 607 -3.74 6.29 9.12
C LYS A 607 -3.94 7.13 10.38
N VAL A 608 -4.25 6.53 11.51
CA VAL A 608 -4.45 7.25 12.76
C VAL A 608 -3.80 6.51 13.92
N ILE A 609 -2.69 7.04 14.42
CA ILE A 609 -1.95 6.45 15.54
C ILE A 609 -1.55 7.60 16.47
N ALA A 610 -2.02 7.59 17.70
CA ALA A 610 -1.61 8.59 18.67
C ALA A 610 -0.20 8.26 19.22
N VAL A 611 0.74 9.23 19.07
CA VAL A 611 2.15 9.01 19.36
C VAL A 611 2.75 10.11 20.23
N GLN A 612 3.80 9.72 20.99
CA GLN A 612 4.78 10.61 21.57
C GLN A 612 6.05 10.57 20.71
N VAL A 613 6.64 11.74 20.48
CA VAL A 613 7.90 11.87 19.74
C VAL A 613 8.89 12.63 20.63
N ALA A 614 10.06 12.06 20.84
CA ALA A 614 11.14 12.69 21.58
C ALA A 614 12.48 12.44 20.88
N PRO A 615 13.44 13.38 20.96
CA PRO A 615 14.79 13.08 20.51
C PRO A 615 15.34 11.92 21.35
N GLU A 616 16.03 10.99 20.70
CA GLU A 616 16.75 9.95 21.41
C GLU A 616 17.85 10.61 22.23
N ALA A 617 17.88 10.31 23.53
CA ALA A 617 18.96 10.80 24.37
C ALA A 617 20.27 10.36 23.74
N LYS A 618 21.13 11.31 23.35
CA LYS A 618 22.50 10.98 22.92
C LYS A 618 23.07 10.13 24.07
N LYS A 619 23.32 8.85 23.84
CA LYS A 619 24.23 8.13 24.70
C LYS A 619 25.45 9.03 24.78
N GLN A 620 25.75 9.54 25.99
CA GLN A 620 27.08 10.11 26.18
C GLN A 620 28.05 9.08 25.61
N PRO A 621 28.94 9.47 24.70
CA PRO A 621 29.93 8.52 24.24
C PRO A 621 30.52 7.95 25.53
N ASP A 622 30.39 6.64 25.69
CA ASP A 622 31.20 5.93 26.66
C ASP A 622 32.62 6.43 26.42
N VAL A 623 33.15 7.17 27.37
CA VAL A 623 34.54 7.61 27.34
C VAL A 623 35.36 6.35 27.63
N ARG A 624 35.26 5.38 26.76
CA ARG A 624 36.28 4.41 26.49
C ARG A 624 37.20 5.05 25.48
N ARG A 625 38.34 5.52 25.96
CA ARG A 625 39.54 5.69 25.18
C ARG A 625 39.83 4.37 24.46
N ASP A 626 39.26 4.19 23.28
CA ASP A 626 39.66 3.15 22.34
C ASP A 626 39.87 3.79 20.99
N SER A 627 41.13 3.98 20.70
CA SER A 627 41.81 4.08 19.41
C SER A 627 41.28 5.09 18.38
N GLU A 628 42.11 6.07 18.17
CA GLU A 628 42.16 7.02 17.04
C GLU A 628 42.24 6.37 15.63
N THR A 629 41.84 5.12 15.46
CA THR A 629 42.06 4.36 14.22
C THR A 629 40.82 4.14 13.37
N GLY A 630 39.60 4.36 13.87
CA GLY A 630 38.36 4.11 13.11
C GLY A 630 37.94 5.24 12.18
N ASP A 631 38.29 6.48 12.45
CA ASP A 631 37.86 7.66 11.68
C ASP A 631 38.65 7.80 10.37
N ILE A 632 39.96 7.51 10.41
CA ILE A 632 40.85 7.65 9.25
C ILE A 632 40.61 6.57 8.18
N ASP A 633 40.28 5.35 8.57
CA ASP A 633 39.96 4.27 7.63
C ASP A 633 38.68 4.60 6.82
N HIS A 634 37.70 5.24 7.49
CA HIS A 634 36.47 5.72 6.83
C HIS A 634 36.76 6.87 5.86
N LEU A 635 37.65 7.83 6.22
CA LEU A 635 38.06 8.91 5.33
C LEU A 635 38.83 8.39 4.12
N VAL A 636 39.68 7.39 4.30
CA VAL A 636 40.40 6.73 3.20
C VAL A 636 39.44 6.05 2.23
N MET A 637 38.42 5.33 2.75
CA MET A 637 37.39 4.70 1.92
C MET A 637 36.59 5.75 1.12
N MET A 638 36.11 6.81 1.75
CA MET A 638 35.39 7.91 1.07
C MET A 638 36.20 8.58 0.00
N ALA A 639 37.49 8.82 0.27
CA ALA A 639 38.39 9.42 -0.70
C ALA A 639 38.66 8.51 -1.91
N ASN A 640 38.76 7.20 -1.68
CA ASN A 640 38.92 6.19 -2.74
C ASN A 640 37.66 6.08 -3.61
N ASP A 641 36.47 6.19 -3.04
CA ASP A 641 35.20 6.19 -3.80
C ASP A 641 35.14 7.37 -4.76
N ILE A 642 35.60 8.57 -4.32
CA ILE A 642 35.73 9.73 -5.19
C ILE A 642 36.79 9.47 -6.27
N GLY A 643 37.92 8.89 -5.90
CA GLY A 643 38.99 8.51 -6.82
C GLY A 643 38.53 7.54 -7.90
N ALA A 644 37.74 6.53 -7.53
CA ALA A 644 37.20 5.56 -8.45
C ALA A 644 36.26 6.19 -9.50
N TYR A 645 35.48 7.21 -9.11
CA TYR A 645 34.65 7.96 -10.04
C TYR A 645 35.47 8.69 -11.11
N PHE A 646 36.59 9.31 -10.72
CA PHE A 646 37.46 10.07 -11.64
C PHE A 646 38.51 9.20 -12.36
N ALA A 647 38.77 7.97 -11.90
CA ALA A 647 39.79 7.08 -12.48
C ALA A 647 39.52 6.69 -13.94
N GLY A 648 38.28 6.81 -14.43
CA GLY A 648 37.91 6.59 -15.82
C GLY A 648 38.11 7.80 -16.76
N HIS A 649 38.58 8.96 -16.24
CA HIS A 649 38.73 10.13 -17.04
C HIS A 649 40.01 10.04 -17.95
N PRO A 650 39.91 10.38 -19.25
CA PRO A 650 41.00 10.16 -20.20
C PRO A 650 42.24 11.07 -19.95
N ASN A 651 42.07 12.17 -19.22
CA ASN A 651 43.14 13.09 -18.84
C ASN A 651 43.41 12.97 -17.33
N HIS A 652 44.63 12.51 -16.98
CA HIS A 652 45.06 12.30 -15.60
C HIS A 652 45.02 13.58 -14.76
N ASP A 653 45.56 14.70 -15.30
CA ASP A 653 45.61 15.97 -14.57
C ASP A 653 44.23 16.55 -14.28
N GLU A 654 43.27 16.36 -15.20
CA GLU A 654 41.89 16.76 -15.00
C GLU A 654 41.21 15.87 -13.97
N ALA A 655 41.51 14.58 -13.92
CA ALA A 655 41.02 13.65 -12.92
C ALA A 655 41.53 14.01 -11.51
N VAL A 656 42.82 14.27 -11.37
CA VAL A 656 43.44 14.73 -10.10
C VAL A 656 42.81 16.05 -9.64
N GLY A 657 42.70 17.03 -10.56
CA GLY A 657 42.06 18.31 -10.26
C GLY A 657 40.57 18.18 -9.88
N GLY A 658 39.85 17.24 -10.47
CA GLY A 658 38.48 16.93 -10.12
C GLY A 658 38.32 16.38 -8.70
N ILE A 659 39.20 15.46 -8.30
CA ILE A 659 39.26 14.91 -6.95
C ILE A 659 39.64 16.02 -5.94
N GLU A 660 40.71 16.78 -6.21
CA GLU A 660 41.12 17.89 -5.35
C GLU A 660 40.01 18.91 -5.13
N ASN A 661 39.32 19.31 -6.22
CA ASN A 661 38.24 20.28 -6.16
C ASN A 661 37.05 19.71 -5.36
N HIS A 662 36.75 18.41 -5.48
CA HIS A 662 35.70 17.75 -4.68
C HIS A 662 36.05 17.76 -3.19
N LEU A 663 37.25 17.32 -2.83
CA LEU A 663 37.70 17.30 -1.44
C LEU A 663 37.73 18.73 -0.84
N ARG A 664 38.15 19.73 -1.63
CA ARG A 664 38.25 21.13 -1.20
C ARG A 664 36.87 21.75 -0.91
N ASN A 665 35.87 21.47 -1.76
CA ASN A 665 34.57 22.15 -1.71
C ASN A 665 33.51 21.41 -0.86
N PHE A 666 33.61 20.09 -0.71
CA PHE A 666 32.59 19.28 -0.08
C PHE A 666 33.01 18.61 1.23
N TRP A 667 34.33 18.59 1.55
CA TRP A 667 34.83 18.05 2.80
C TRP A 667 34.98 19.14 3.84
N GLU A 668 34.63 18.86 5.10
CA GLU A 668 34.88 19.76 6.22
C GLU A 668 36.37 19.99 6.46
N ALA A 669 36.72 21.12 7.05
CA ALA A 669 38.09 21.46 7.33
C ALA A 669 38.83 20.40 8.20
N ARG A 670 38.08 19.77 9.16
CA ARG A 670 38.58 18.67 9.99
C ARG A 670 38.97 17.46 9.13
N MET A 671 38.06 16.99 8.28
CA MET A 671 38.24 15.83 7.40
C MET A 671 39.48 16.04 6.47
N ARG A 672 39.60 17.23 5.91
CA ARG A 672 40.74 17.59 5.06
C ARG A 672 42.06 17.56 5.84
N ARG A 673 42.11 18.09 7.07
CA ARG A 673 43.31 18.02 7.93
C ARG A 673 43.70 16.58 8.25
N GLU A 674 42.75 15.75 8.61
CA GLU A 674 42.98 14.35 8.97
C GLU A 674 43.55 13.54 7.80
N ILE A 675 42.97 13.67 6.59
CA ILE A 675 43.47 12.93 5.41
C ILE A 675 44.86 13.47 4.95
N ILE A 676 45.11 14.79 5.02
CA ILE A 676 46.40 15.38 4.74
C ILE A 676 47.47 14.88 5.72
N ASN A 677 47.14 14.86 7.02
CA ASN A 677 48.04 14.36 8.06
C ASN A 677 48.32 12.86 7.89
N TYR A 678 47.34 12.09 7.50
CA TYR A 678 47.49 10.67 7.19
C TYR A 678 48.48 10.44 6.04
N VAL A 679 48.36 11.19 4.95
CA VAL A 679 49.25 11.10 3.80
C VAL A 679 50.68 11.59 4.17
N ALA A 680 50.80 12.65 4.97
CA ALA A 680 52.06 13.22 5.40
C ALA A 680 52.83 12.34 6.41
N SER A 681 52.12 11.61 7.26
CA SER A 681 52.72 10.72 8.29
C SER A 681 53.41 9.48 7.73
N GLY A 682 53.21 9.15 6.46
CA GLY A 682 53.76 7.95 5.83
C GLY A 682 53.26 6.62 6.41
N SER A 683 52.17 6.63 7.17
CA SER A 683 51.60 5.47 7.87
C SER A 683 50.89 4.43 6.97
N ASP A 684 51.08 4.56 5.69
CA ASP A 684 50.50 3.76 4.59
C ASP A 684 50.92 2.28 4.55
N LYS A 685 51.74 1.81 5.51
CA LYS A 685 52.40 0.52 5.37
C LYS A 685 51.77 -0.66 6.08
N SER A 686 50.65 -0.52 6.79
CA SER A 686 50.15 -1.62 7.64
C SER A 686 48.64 -1.83 7.67
N LYS A 687 47.82 -1.23 6.81
CA LYS A 687 46.35 -1.36 6.88
C LYS A 687 45.73 -1.88 5.59
N SER A 688 44.57 -2.51 5.73
CA SER A 688 43.82 -3.20 4.69
C SER A 688 43.26 -2.30 3.56
N GLU A 689 43.25 -0.97 3.75
CA GLU A 689 42.85 0.01 2.73
C GLU A 689 43.91 1.10 2.56
N GLN A 690 44.55 1.11 1.39
CA GLN A 690 45.49 2.15 0.99
C GLN A 690 44.79 3.15 0.09
N LEU A 691 45.16 4.44 0.18
CA LEU A 691 44.72 5.45 -0.78
C LEU A 691 45.14 5.09 -2.21
N MET A 692 44.20 5.19 -3.13
CA MET A 692 44.51 5.07 -4.56
C MET A 692 45.57 6.10 -4.96
N PRO A 693 46.53 5.77 -5.86
CA PRO A 693 47.59 6.68 -6.26
C PRO A 693 47.11 8.06 -6.71
N ILE A 694 46.03 8.10 -7.51
CA ILE A 694 45.41 9.32 -8.01
C ILE A 694 44.78 10.17 -6.89
N VAL A 695 44.22 9.53 -5.86
CA VAL A 695 43.64 10.20 -4.69
C VAL A 695 44.71 10.77 -3.80
N ARG A 696 45.82 10.04 -3.63
CA ARG A 696 47.00 10.52 -2.87
C ARG A 696 47.57 11.75 -3.51
N GLU A 697 47.68 11.78 -4.83
CA GLU A 697 48.17 12.95 -5.59
C GLU A 697 47.24 14.15 -5.40
N ALA A 698 45.93 13.96 -5.46
CA ALA A 698 44.94 15.00 -5.23
C ALA A 698 44.99 15.55 -3.78
N VAL A 699 45.13 14.66 -2.78
CA VAL A 699 45.26 15.08 -1.37
C VAL A 699 46.54 15.91 -1.13
N LEU A 700 47.64 15.55 -1.78
CA LEU A 700 48.90 16.31 -1.69
C LEU A 700 48.80 17.69 -2.39
N ALA A 701 47.92 17.87 -3.33
CA ALA A 701 47.64 19.13 -4.00
C ALA A 701 46.71 20.07 -3.20
N LEU A 702 46.02 19.55 -2.15
CA LEU A 702 45.16 20.37 -1.30
C LEU A 702 45.96 21.46 -0.59
N PRO A 703 45.49 22.74 -0.57
CA PRO A 703 46.14 23.79 0.21
C PRO A 703 46.15 23.40 1.69
N GLY A 704 47.27 23.51 2.37
CA GLY A 704 47.39 23.26 3.80
C GLY A 704 46.37 24.09 4.56
N VAL A 705 45.56 23.45 5.40
CA VAL A 705 44.58 24.16 6.23
C VAL A 705 45.33 24.98 7.24
N ALA A 706 45.33 26.33 7.10
CA ALA A 706 45.94 27.25 8.06
C ALA A 706 45.36 26.97 9.47
N ILE A 707 46.23 26.82 10.44
CA ILE A 707 45.87 26.68 11.85
C ILE A 707 45.31 28.04 12.29
N ASP A 708 43.99 28.14 12.43
CA ASP A 708 43.37 29.29 13.10
C ASP A 708 43.44 29.00 14.62
N GLU A 709 44.43 29.59 15.27
CA GLU A 709 44.66 29.47 16.74
C GLU A 709 43.65 30.28 17.57
N SER A 710 42.52 30.73 17.00
CA SER A 710 41.62 31.71 17.67
C SER A 710 40.33 31.14 18.29
N GLU A 711 40.19 29.83 18.44
CA GLU A 711 38.99 29.24 19.09
C GLU A 711 39.30 28.36 20.32
N ASP A 712 40.20 28.77 21.18
CA ASP A 712 40.37 28.13 22.49
C ASP A 712 40.64 29.16 23.60
N VAL A 713 39.73 30.11 23.81
CA VAL A 713 39.59 30.84 25.10
C VAL A 713 38.17 31.37 25.22
N GLY A 714 37.37 30.80 26.12
CA GLY A 714 36.06 31.31 26.46
C GLY A 714 35.38 30.51 27.56
N GLU A 715 35.83 30.71 28.80
CA GLU A 715 35.12 30.40 30.04
C GLU A 715 33.71 31.01 30.05
N GLY A 716 32.72 30.27 30.68
CA GLY A 716 31.47 30.82 31.10
C GLY A 716 30.38 29.75 31.16
#